data_7210451be67e4c8f63aa6a13dd5bdfeb
#
_entry.id   7210451be67e4c8f63aa6a13dd5bdfeb
#
_cell.length_a   1.000
_cell.length_b   1.000
_cell.length_c   1.000
_cell.angle_alpha   90.00
_cell.angle_beta   90.00
_cell.angle_gamma   90.00
#
_symmetry.space_group_name_H-M   'P 1'
#
loop_
_entity.id
_entity.type
_entity.pdbx_description
1 polymer ?
#
loop_
_entity_poly.entity_id
_entity_poly.type
_entity_poly.pdbx_seq_one_letter_code
_entity_poly.pdbx_strand_id
1 'polypeptide(L)'
;MRVVPESAVPRDITDDFTIAASKLRTGQLVKDECFTLFEAVGALEIMDSKMDSGYLGPGENHAQALEDDFDLMRELATEEVLGIMDELLCHEMAWHMGHPLSQTLFTSLYLDRLLWPVPKTLENAHFGRGQSQSNKKVPDIVHVVLRAYCLALVKCCDFVHARVTTEYYFEEEDFVTQLYNRTLLSQFDSKHFHDLLDHAIRWVDEHTDTLDEKVAEAIRARLLFRQEFLWGLEQDVEVIETRSTAQFLSCLSHLDFLGKSAVLGKEVPESFSCKIQRKLASTVPPRPMVKISFEDALAHLRRLCQDAVDLLEILDYRGPYNLKVVIWTLLSRKPQPSVYIRSLVQSLIVSNRTILGAVPVKQFLYDELEQIVLPSSILLQANADEIEVPSDPRFQIAQHMDVFTKRFSQPFVDTFRSACLNRCRIRRTVCHTLVDWDNLQMEAEDLDEQLRALSNEPPLQLANGDTTYSYPLSSWAYHHKLSQFRLILQLGFELSIYAPEELPGMYWYLSHICSTHLGHIDRIRTFTVATAKRNLADLAAKQRDAFERHTILQRSIQLLERMTTQIVAVDAFAISLHALYVLLARHRVLPTTSSPQAYSSDRLRYEIRMKPFLQITLPELVPYDEYHREAVLEGDSDDIVLERAAKAISEARKAWEATLANGAFMHDSDEKDSPALAIEEDWKRDIKDTMRACIGASIAIETVKKALKAQANSRKREELQATQSVNLRVTIPKVGSKARWHDWWVVPQVSPATTPGPSKT
;
A
#
# COMPACT_ATOMS: atom_id res chain seq x y z
N MET A 1 -42.09 -21.05 5.32
CA MET A 1 -41.30 -22.14 4.73
C MET A 1 -40.74 -21.61 3.39
N ARG A 2 -39.46 -21.20 3.38
CA ARG A 2 -38.76 -20.89 2.13
C ARG A 2 -38.39 -22.21 1.47
N VAL A 3 -38.89 -22.43 0.29
CA VAL A 3 -38.50 -23.55 -0.57
C VAL A 3 -37.04 -23.36 -0.92
N VAL A 4 -36.16 -24.18 -0.34
CA VAL A 4 -34.77 -24.27 -0.75
C VAL A 4 -34.77 -24.89 -2.14
N PRO A 5 -34.14 -24.29 -3.15
CA PRO A 5 -34.08 -24.92 -4.48
C PRO A 5 -33.31 -26.22 -4.40
N GLU A 6 -33.84 -27.25 -4.98
CA GLU A 6 -33.42 -28.65 -4.90
C GLU A 6 -32.10 -28.98 -5.64
N SER A 7 -31.25 -28.03 -5.95
CA SER A 7 -30.05 -28.31 -6.77
C SER A 7 -28.79 -27.58 -6.39
N ALA A 8 -28.48 -27.44 -5.11
CA ALA A 8 -27.12 -27.08 -4.72
C ALA A 8 -26.32 -28.36 -4.38
N VAL A 9 -26.09 -29.21 -5.37
CA VAL A 9 -25.06 -30.23 -5.24
C VAL A 9 -23.71 -29.50 -5.26
N PRO A 10 -22.87 -29.60 -4.22
CA PRO A 10 -21.54 -29.03 -4.24
C PRO A 10 -20.79 -29.54 -5.48
N ARG A 11 -20.33 -28.64 -6.31
CA ARG A 11 -19.51 -28.96 -7.46
C ARG A 11 -18.04 -28.80 -7.05
N ASP A 12 -17.24 -29.82 -7.32
CA ASP A 12 -15.80 -29.69 -7.24
C ASP A 12 -15.30 -28.78 -8.36
N ILE A 13 -14.69 -27.66 -8.01
CA ILE A 13 -14.15 -26.65 -8.93
C ILE A 13 -12.60 -26.64 -8.92
N THR A 14 -11.95 -27.61 -8.32
CA THR A 14 -10.50 -27.65 -8.14
C THR A 14 -9.78 -27.54 -9.50
N ASP A 15 -10.23 -28.30 -10.51
CA ASP A 15 -9.63 -28.25 -11.84
C ASP A 15 -9.89 -26.92 -12.54
N ASP A 16 -11.12 -26.42 -12.48
CA ASP A 16 -11.48 -25.12 -13.06
C ASP A 16 -10.67 -23.99 -12.43
N PHE A 17 -10.49 -24.04 -11.11
CA PHE A 17 -9.68 -23.08 -10.37
C PHE A 17 -8.19 -23.17 -10.71
N THR A 18 -7.65 -24.39 -10.77
CA THR A 18 -6.24 -24.62 -11.14
C THR A 18 -5.93 -24.10 -12.53
N ILE A 19 -6.82 -24.35 -13.49
CA ILE A 19 -6.72 -23.83 -14.87
C ILE A 19 -6.80 -22.29 -14.88
N ALA A 20 -7.69 -21.71 -14.10
CA ALA A 20 -7.83 -20.26 -14.01
C ALA A 20 -6.60 -19.63 -13.35
N ALA A 21 -6.12 -20.19 -12.24
CA ALA A 21 -4.95 -19.73 -11.51
C ALA A 21 -3.68 -19.80 -12.36
N SER A 22 -3.50 -20.87 -13.16
CA SER A 22 -2.35 -21.03 -14.06
C SER A 22 -2.23 -19.95 -15.14
N LYS A 23 -3.34 -19.26 -15.45
CA LYS A 23 -3.39 -18.17 -16.44
C LYS A 23 -3.10 -16.80 -15.81
N LEU A 24 -3.02 -16.71 -14.49
CA LEU A 24 -2.76 -15.46 -13.81
C LEU A 24 -1.30 -15.06 -14.01
N ARG A 25 -1.08 -13.78 -14.30
CA ARG A 25 0.25 -13.21 -14.32
C ARG A 25 0.63 -12.82 -12.90
N THR A 26 1.87 -12.98 -12.56
CA THR A 26 2.39 -12.53 -11.26
C THR A 26 2.07 -11.05 -11.02
N GLY A 27 1.54 -10.75 -9.85
CA GLY A 27 1.05 -9.41 -9.50
C GLY A 27 -0.29 -9.03 -10.12
N GLN A 28 -0.93 -9.94 -10.86
CA GLN A 28 -2.26 -9.69 -11.39
C GLN A 28 -3.29 -9.77 -10.26
N LEU A 29 -4.05 -8.67 -10.11
CA LEU A 29 -5.19 -8.67 -9.19
C LEU A 29 -6.34 -9.50 -9.78
N VAL A 30 -6.85 -10.41 -8.98
CA VAL A 30 -8.02 -11.20 -9.33
C VAL A 30 -9.25 -10.46 -8.84
N LYS A 31 -10.19 -10.25 -9.75
CA LYS A 31 -11.51 -9.73 -9.39
C LYS A 31 -12.25 -10.76 -8.60
N ASP A 32 -12.76 -10.33 -7.47
CA ASP A 32 -13.50 -11.14 -6.56
C ASP A 32 -14.97 -10.74 -6.58
N GLU A 33 -15.83 -11.71 -6.86
CA GLU A 33 -17.28 -11.53 -6.80
C GLU A 33 -17.91 -12.24 -5.57
N CYS A 34 -17.27 -13.28 -5.04
CA CYS A 34 -17.82 -14.11 -3.99
C CYS A 34 -16.90 -14.32 -2.80
N PHE A 35 -15.65 -14.53 -3.08
CA PHE A 35 -14.58 -14.73 -2.09
C PHE A 35 -13.26 -14.30 -2.73
N THR A 36 -12.32 -13.92 -1.92
CA THR A 36 -11.02 -13.51 -2.42
C THR A 36 -10.30 -14.72 -3.01
N LEU A 37 -9.50 -14.53 -4.05
CA LEU A 37 -8.59 -15.59 -4.52
C LEU A 37 -7.75 -16.11 -3.35
N PHE A 38 -7.39 -15.23 -2.43
CA PHE A 38 -6.70 -15.58 -1.20
C PHE A 38 -7.50 -16.58 -0.34
N GLU A 39 -8.79 -16.35 -0.14
CA GLU A 39 -9.64 -17.30 0.59
C GLU A 39 -9.79 -18.63 -0.15
N ALA A 40 -9.85 -18.60 -1.47
CA ALA A 40 -9.90 -19.81 -2.28
C ALA A 40 -8.55 -20.55 -2.24
N VAL A 41 -7.42 -19.83 -2.36
CA VAL A 41 -6.08 -20.41 -2.25
C VAL A 41 -5.86 -20.94 -0.84
N GLY A 42 -6.24 -20.19 0.20
CA GLY A 42 -6.16 -20.63 1.59
C GLY A 42 -7.00 -21.88 1.87
N ALA A 43 -8.17 -22.01 1.25
CA ALA A 43 -8.96 -23.24 1.35
C ALA A 43 -8.27 -24.45 0.70
N LEU A 44 -7.60 -24.24 -0.44
CA LEU A 44 -6.79 -25.26 -1.09
C LEU A 44 -5.54 -25.60 -0.28
N GLU A 45 -4.89 -24.64 0.32
CA GLU A 45 -3.72 -24.83 1.19
C GLU A 45 -4.05 -25.66 2.43
N ILE A 46 -5.19 -25.42 3.04
CA ILE A 46 -5.67 -26.20 4.16
C ILE A 46 -5.89 -27.67 3.75
N MET A 47 -6.30 -27.91 2.53
CA MET A 47 -6.58 -29.25 2.00
C MET A 47 -5.33 -29.95 1.47
N ASP A 48 -4.30 -29.22 1.05
CA ASP A 48 -3.05 -29.78 0.51
C ASP A 48 -1.83 -29.38 1.34
N SER A 49 -1.46 -30.25 2.27
CA SER A 49 -0.26 -30.08 3.10
C SER A 49 1.06 -30.08 2.31
N LYS A 50 1.01 -30.31 1.00
CA LYS A 50 2.17 -30.38 0.13
C LYS A 50 2.46 -29.06 -0.58
N MET A 51 1.55 -28.11 -0.52
CA MET A 51 1.63 -26.92 -1.36
C MET A 51 2.94 -26.15 -1.22
N ASP A 52 3.53 -26.15 -0.05
CA ASP A 52 4.79 -25.45 0.22
C ASP A 52 5.95 -26.38 0.64
N SER A 53 5.69 -27.67 0.82
CA SER A 53 6.68 -28.60 1.34
C SER A 53 7.74 -29.03 0.31
N GLY A 54 7.51 -28.79 -0.99
CA GLY A 54 8.31 -29.39 -2.05
C GLY A 54 8.29 -30.89 -2.03
N TYR A 55 7.27 -31.49 -1.39
CA TYR A 55 7.09 -32.93 -1.32
C TYR A 55 6.72 -33.48 -2.69
N LEU A 56 7.49 -34.45 -3.16
CA LEU A 56 7.17 -35.21 -4.35
C LEU A 56 6.26 -36.37 -3.95
N GLY A 57 5.10 -36.48 -4.62
CA GLY A 57 4.16 -37.58 -4.38
C GLY A 57 4.76 -38.94 -4.70
N PRO A 58 4.20 -40.03 -4.15
CA PRO A 58 4.58 -41.37 -4.55
C PRO A 58 4.34 -41.59 -6.05
N GLY A 59 5.37 -41.81 -6.83
CA GLY A 59 5.30 -41.97 -8.28
C GLY A 59 5.82 -40.78 -9.09
N GLU A 60 6.12 -39.65 -8.50
CA GLU A 60 6.85 -38.58 -9.14
C GLU A 60 8.35 -38.96 -9.18
N ASN A 61 8.85 -39.21 -10.39
CA ASN A 61 10.21 -39.69 -10.60
C ASN A 61 11.23 -38.55 -10.51
N HIS A 62 12.10 -38.61 -9.52
CA HIS A 62 13.36 -37.83 -9.52
C HIS A 62 14.29 -38.20 -10.71
N ALA A 63 14.04 -39.31 -11.36
CA ALA A 63 14.95 -39.89 -12.39
C ALA A 63 14.81 -39.24 -13.78
N GLN A 64 13.81 -38.40 -14.02
CA GLN A 64 13.71 -37.58 -15.24
C GLN A 64 14.22 -36.16 -15.05
N ALA A 65 15.10 -35.93 -14.09
CA ALA A 65 15.94 -34.76 -14.13
C ALA A 65 16.75 -34.86 -15.44
N LEU A 66 16.46 -33.94 -16.38
CA LEU A 66 17.37 -33.65 -17.47
C LEU A 66 18.77 -33.57 -16.85
N GLU A 67 19.74 -34.26 -17.42
CA GLU A 67 21.13 -34.13 -17.00
C GLU A 67 21.43 -32.64 -16.95
N ASP A 68 21.76 -32.15 -15.77
CA ASP A 68 22.09 -30.75 -15.60
C ASP A 68 23.48 -30.55 -16.24
N ASP A 69 23.49 -29.91 -17.39
CA ASP A 69 24.73 -29.53 -18.05
C ASP A 69 25.53 -28.47 -17.26
N PHE A 70 24.90 -27.92 -16.21
CA PHE A 70 25.51 -26.91 -15.37
C PHE A 70 26.07 -27.53 -14.09
N ASP A 71 27.36 -27.72 -14.08
CA ASP A 71 28.10 -28.22 -12.91
C ASP A 71 28.83 -27.07 -12.23
N LEU A 72 28.36 -26.67 -11.03
CA LEU A 72 29.03 -25.68 -10.18
C LEU A 72 30.39 -26.12 -9.66
N MET A 73 30.69 -27.43 -9.76
CA MET A 73 32.00 -28.02 -9.32
C MET A 73 33.06 -27.94 -10.41
N ARG A 74 32.71 -27.58 -11.64
CA ARG A 74 33.68 -27.26 -12.69
C ARG A 74 34.34 -25.91 -12.44
N GLU A 75 35.45 -25.66 -13.06
CA GLU A 75 36.05 -24.33 -13.12
C GLU A 75 35.10 -23.39 -13.87
N LEU A 76 34.70 -22.30 -13.22
CA LEU A 76 33.89 -21.25 -13.80
C LEU A 76 34.77 -20.06 -14.21
N ALA A 77 34.51 -19.52 -15.38
CA ALA A 77 35.13 -18.27 -15.80
C ALA A 77 34.59 -17.10 -14.93
N THR A 78 35.36 -16.02 -14.81
CA THR A 78 35.01 -14.85 -14.02
C THR A 78 33.70 -14.21 -14.47
N GLU A 79 33.45 -14.19 -15.78
CA GLU A 79 32.21 -13.64 -16.36
C GLU A 79 31.00 -14.52 -16.05
N GLU A 80 31.19 -15.82 -15.87
CA GLU A 80 30.14 -16.75 -15.44
C GLU A 80 29.81 -16.54 -13.98
N VAL A 81 30.81 -16.33 -13.12
CA VAL A 81 30.60 -15.98 -11.70
C VAL A 81 29.83 -14.68 -11.59
N LEU A 82 30.22 -13.66 -12.36
CA LEU A 82 29.51 -12.37 -12.42
C LEU A 82 28.05 -12.55 -12.86
N GLY A 83 27.81 -13.37 -13.89
CA GLY A 83 26.46 -13.70 -14.36
C GLY A 83 25.59 -14.37 -13.30
N ILE A 84 26.16 -15.31 -12.53
CA ILE A 84 25.46 -15.95 -11.41
C ILE A 84 25.13 -14.93 -10.31
N MET A 85 26.06 -14.04 -9.98
CA MET A 85 25.79 -12.97 -9.00
C MET A 85 24.62 -12.08 -9.44
N ASP A 86 24.57 -11.73 -10.72
CA ASP A 86 23.50 -10.92 -11.30
C ASP A 86 22.15 -11.66 -11.30
N GLU A 87 22.13 -12.93 -11.67
CA GLU A 87 20.92 -13.76 -11.64
C GLU A 87 20.38 -13.91 -10.21
N LEU A 88 21.27 -14.14 -9.25
CA LEU A 88 20.88 -14.24 -7.84
C LEU A 88 20.30 -12.91 -7.30
N LEU A 89 20.85 -11.78 -7.72
CA LEU A 89 20.29 -10.47 -7.39
C LEU A 89 18.89 -10.30 -7.97
N CYS A 90 18.67 -10.73 -9.22
CA CYS A 90 17.35 -10.70 -9.84
C CYS A 90 16.35 -11.56 -9.06
N HIS A 91 16.73 -12.74 -8.61
CA HIS A 91 15.88 -13.60 -7.79
C HIS A 91 15.58 -12.99 -6.42
N GLU A 92 16.57 -12.40 -5.76
CA GLU A 92 16.38 -11.70 -4.49
C GLU A 92 15.39 -10.56 -4.64
N MET A 93 15.51 -9.76 -5.69
CA MET A 93 14.59 -8.66 -5.92
C MET A 93 13.18 -9.12 -6.26
N ALA A 94 13.02 -10.20 -7.01
CA ALA A 94 11.73 -10.84 -7.21
C ALA A 94 11.08 -11.24 -5.88
N TRP A 95 11.85 -11.79 -4.97
CA TRP A 95 11.38 -12.12 -3.63
C TRP A 95 10.96 -10.88 -2.84
N HIS A 96 11.74 -9.79 -2.84
CA HIS A 96 11.37 -8.53 -2.20
C HIS A 96 10.07 -7.93 -2.77
N MET A 97 9.74 -8.25 -4.00
CA MET A 97 8.47 -7.87 -4.65
C MET A 97 7.29 -8.78 -4.26
N GLY A 98 7.50 -9.79 -3.40
CA GLY A 98 6.47 -10.70 -2.95
C GLY A 98 6.25 -11.91 -3.86
N HIS A 99 7.23 -12.27 -4.71
CA HIS A 99 7.14 -13.47 -5.53
C HIS A 99 7.64 -14.71 -4.77
N PRO A 100 7.03 -15.90 -4.97
CA PRO A 100 7.31 -17.09 -4.17
C PRO A 100 8.64 -17.78 -4.50
N LEU A 101 9.64 -17.04 -4.95
CA LEU A 101 10.97 -17.55 -5.27
C LEU A 101 11.85 -17.75 -4.05
N SER A 102 11.49 -17.16 -2.90
CA SER A 102 12.29 -17.26 -1.69
C SER A 102 12.59 -18.69 -1.28
N GLN A 103 11.58 -19.54 -1.31
CA GLN A 103 11.76 -20.95 -0.95
C GLN A 103 12.68 -21.69 -1.92
N THR A 104 12.55 -21.42 -3.23
CA THR A 104 13.37 -22.05 -4.25
C THR A 104 14.78 -21.51 -4.30
N LEU A 105 14.96 -20.20 -4.04
CA LEU A 105 16.27 -19.58 -3.93
C LEU A 105 17.10 -20.23 -2.80
N PHE A 106 16.48 -20.48 -1.66
CA PHE A 106 17.15 -21.02 -0.47
C PHE A 106 17.19 -22.54 -0.40
N THR A 107 16.41 -23.23 -1.21
CA THR A 107 16.37 -24.70 -1.28
C THR A 107 16.94 -25.24 -2.56
N SER A 108 17.44 -24.39 -3.43
CA SER A 108 18.07 -24.82 -4.66
C SER A 108 19.23 -25.76 -4.37
N LEU A 109 19.20 -26.92 -4.99
CA LEU A 109 20.27 -27.90 -4.89
C LEU A 109 21.65 -27.37 -5.36
N TYR A 110 21.65 -26.30 -6.14
CA TYR A 110 22.89 -25.64 -6.56
C TYR A 110 23.46 -24.78 -5.44
N LEU A 111 22.64 -24.03 -4.73
CA LEU A 111 23.08 -23.17 -3.64
C LEU A 111 23.46 -23.96 -2.40
N ASP A 112 22.85 -25.12 -2.15
CA ASP A 112 23.18 -25.97 -1.01
C ASP A 112 24.69 -26.27 -0.91
N ARG A 113 25.34 -26.53 -2.03
CA ARG A 113 26.77 -26.81 -2.07
C ARG A 113 27.65 -25.58 -1.81
N LEU A 114 27.19 -24.38 -2.23
CA LEU A 114 27.90 -23.13 -2.03
C LEU A 114 27.67 -22.57 -0.62
N LEU A 115 26.45 -22.71 -0.11
CA LEU A 115 26.04 -22.18 1.19
C LEU A 115 26.50 -23.04 2.35
N TRP A 116 26.64 -24.37 2.13
CA TRP A 116 26.99 -25.30 3.21
C TRP A 116 28.41 -25.04 3.70
N PRO A 117 28.58 -24.68 4.98
CA PRO A 117 29.92 -24.58 5.54
C PRO A 117 30.48 -26.00 5.61
N VAL A 118 31.61 -26.24 4.99
CA VAL A 118 32.35 -27.50 5.19
C VAL A 118 32.74 -27.52 6.68
N PRO A 119 32.21 -28.44 7.50
CA PRO A 119 32.63 -28.53 8.90
C PRO A 119 34.14 -28.64 8.98
N LYS A 120 34.78 -27.90 9.89
CA LYS A 120 36.26 -28.00 10.08
C LYS A 120 36.75 -29.45 10.26
N THR A 121 35.87 -30.30 10.81
CA THR A 121 36.10 -31.75 10.92
C THR A 121 36.13 -32.45 9.57
N LEU A 122 35.36 -32.02 8.58
CA LEU A 122 35.38 -32.58 7.22
C LEU A 122 36.50 -31.95 6.39
N GLU A 123 36.86 -30.71 6.58
CA GLU A 123 38.08 -30.13 6.01
C GLU A 123 39.30 -30.92 6.44
N ASN A 124 39.43 -31.24 7.73
CA ASN A 124 40.51 -32.07 8.25
C ASN A 124 40.43 -33.52 7.78
N ALA A 125 39.24 -34.07 7.54
CA ALA A 125 39.07 -35.43 7.05
C ALA A 125 39.35 -35.58 5.54
N HIS A 126 39.02 -34.57 4.74
CA HIS A 126 39.39 -34.54 3.32
C HIS A 126 40.87 -34.24 3.09
N PHE A 127 41.50 -33.45 3.92
CA PHE A 127 42.94 -33.18 3.86
C PHE A 127 43.80 -34.33 4.43
N GLY A 128 43.20 -35.24 5.24
CA GLY A 128 43.91 -36.37 5.85
C GLY A 128 44.05 -37.64 4.97
N ARG A 129 43.43 -37.71 3.80
CA ARG A 129 43.46 -38.89 2.90
C ARG A 129 44.16 -38.67 1.56
N GLY A 130 45.03 -37.76 1.44
CA GLY A 130 45.79 -37.57 0.22
C GLY A 130 47.19 -37.09 0.52
N GLN A 131 48.11 -38.03 0.79
CA GLN A 131 49.50 -37.75 0.58
C GLN A 131 49.74 -37.38 -0.88
N SER A 132 49.70 -36.09 -1.16
CA SER A 132 50.46 -35.55 -2.27
C SER A 132 50.79 -34.11 -1.90
N GLN A 133 52.02 -33.87 -1.50
CA GLN A 133 52.67 -32.59 -1.54
C GLN A 133 52.74 -32.14 -2.98
N SER A 134 51.66 -31.58 -3.52
CA SER A 134 51.76 -30.83 -4.74
C SER A 134 50.63 -29.79 -4.76
N ASN A 135 51.07 -28.58 -4.78
CA ASN A 135 50.31 -27.38 -5.07
C ASN A 135 49.19 -27.06 -4.04
N LYS A 136 49.43 -26.08 -3.18
CA LYS A 136 48.36 -25.27 -2.63
C LYS A 136 47.55 -24.74 -3.81
N LYS A 137 46.47 -25.42 -4.18
CA LYS A 137 45.53 -24.87 -5.15
C LYS A 137 45.06 -23.54 -4.55
N VAL A 138 45.32 -22.48 -5.27
CA VAL A 138 44.75 -21.16 -5.00
C VAL A 138 43.25 -21.35 -4.84
N PRO A 139 42.62 -20.83 -3.78
CA PRO A 139 41.17 -20.93 -3.64
C PRO A 139 40.51 -20.46 -4.92
N ASP A 140 39.69 -21.29 -5.52
CA ASP A 140 38.93 -20.94 -6.71
C ASP A 140 37.98 -19.77 -6.41
N ILE A 141 37.78 -18.89 -7.37
CA ILE A 141 36.87 -17.75 -7.30
C ILE A 141 35.46 -18.16 -6.80
N VAL A 142 35.00 -19.36 -7.13
CA VAL A 142 33.71 -19.90 -6.66
C VAL A 142 33.71 -20.07 -5.14
N HIS A 143 34.78 -20.61 -4.56
CA HIS A 143 34.84 -20.91 -3.13
C HIS A 143 35.07 -19.66 -2.27
N VAL A 144 35.63 -18.60 -2.82
CA VAL A 144 35.92 -17.36 -2.09
C VAL A 144 34.85 -16.32 -2.40
N VAL A 145 34.72 -15.94 -3.66
CA VAL A 145 33.90 -14.79 -4.06
C VAL A 145 32.41 -15.16 -4.12
N LEU A 146 32.06 -16.18 -4.91
CA LEU A 146 30.65 -16.52 -5.10
C LEU A 146 30.02 -17.04 -3.80
N ARG A 147 30.76 -17.81 -3.02
CA ARG A 147 30.30 -18.28 -1.71
C ARG A 147 30.05 -17.14 -0.74
N ALA A 148 30.96 -16.19 -0.62
CA ALA A 148 30.81 -15.03 0.26
C ALA A 148 29.57 -14.20 -0.14
N TYR A 149 29.41 -13.96 -1.44
CA TYR A 149 28.26 -13.26 -1.97
C TYR A 149 26.93 -13.97 -1.67
N CYS A 150 26.85 -15.29 -1.93
CA CYS A 150 25.65 -16.09 -1.67
C CYS A 150 25.28 -16.12 -0.20
N LEU A 151 26.24 -16.35 0.69
CA LEU A 151 26.00 -16.37 2.14
C LEU A 151 25.51 -15.04 2.66
N ALA A 152 26.12 -13.94 2.22
CA ALA A 152 25.70 -12.59 2.59
C ALA A 152 24.30 -12.27 2.03
N LEU A 153 23.97 -12.69 0.80
CA LEU A 153 22.64 -12.53 0.22
C LEU A 153 21.59 -13.26 1.06
N VAL A 154 21.85 -14.52 1.41
CA VAL A 154 20.92 -15.30 2.25
C VAL A 154 20.77 -14.66 3.63
N LYS A 155 21.85 -14.10 4.18
CA LYS A 155 21.79 -13.39 5.46
C LYS A 155 20.98 -12.09 5.37
N CYS A 156 21.10 -11.33 4.29
CA CYS A 156 20.23 -10.18 4.02
C CYS A 156 18.75 -10.58 4.01
N CYS A 157 18.41 -11.66 3.29
CA CYS A 157 17.05 -12.18 3.28
C CYS A 157 16.57 -12.65 4.66
N ASP A 158 17.46 -13.22 5.47
CA ASP A 158 17.15 -13.63 6.85
C ASP A 158 16.81 -12.43 7.73
N PHE A 159 17.56 -11.31 7.63
CA PHE A 159 17.24 -10.09 8.33
C PHE A 159 15.89 -9.50 7.91
N VAL A 160 15.63 -9.44 6.61
CA VAL A 160 14.34 -8.98 6.09
C VAL A 160 13.20 -9.87 6.59
N HIS A 161 13.39 -11.20 6.52
CA HIS A 161 12.39 -12.15 7.00
C HIS A 161 12.16 -12.02 8.52
N ALA A 162 13.21 -11.88 9.32
CA ALA A 162 13.10 -11.68 10.75
C ALA A 162 12.30 -10.41 11.08
N ARG A 163 12.57 -9.30 10.37
CA ARG A 163 11.84 -8.06 10.52
C ARG A 163 10.36 -8.22 10.19
N VAL A 164 10.05 -8.80 9.03
CA VAL A 164 8.68 -9.01 8.57
C VAL A 164 7.89 -9.90 9.53
N THR A 165 8.49 -10.98 10.05
CA THR A 165 7.81 -11.88 11.01
C THR A 165 7.61 -11.25 12.37
N THR A 166 8.50 -10.39 12.84
CA THR A 166 8.35 -9.67 14.11
C THR A 166 7.13 -8.77 14.09
N GLU A 167 6.80 -8.18 12.94
CA GLU A 167 5.68 -7.26 12.79
C GLU A 167 4.35 -7.95 12.40
N TYR A 168 4.24 -9.26 12.56
CA TYR A 168 3.01 -10.00 12.28
C TYR A 168 2.52 -9.98 10.83
N TYR A 169 3.44 -9.94 9.86
CA TYR A 169 3.10 -10.13 8.45
C TYR A 169 2.94 -11.62 8.08
N PHE A 170 2.36 -12.43 8.98
CA PHE A 170 2.18 -13.88 8.78
C PHE A 170 1.41 -14.26 7.54
N GLU A 171 0.60 -13.33 7.04
CA GLU A 171 -0.20 -13.57 5.85
C GLU A 171 0.58 -13.36 4.55
N GLU A 172 1.84 -12.89 4.63
CA GLU A 172 2.73 -12.78 3.46
C GLU A 172 3.65 -14.01 3.44
N GLU A 173 3.08 -15.17 3.16
CA GLU A 173 3.73 -16.49 3.20
C GLU A 173 4.93 -16.63 2.27
N ASP A 174 4.98 -15.82 1.22
CA ASP A 174 6.07 -15.80 0.25
C ASP A 174 7.41 -15.37 0.85
N PHE A 175 7.39 -14.79 2.05
CA PHE A 175 8.59 -14.42 2.82
C PHE A 175 9.06 -15.48 3.82
N VAL A 176 8.49 -16.68 3.78
CA VAL A 176 8.95 -17.77 4.66
C VAL A 176 10.23 -18.36 4.12
N THR A 177 11.33 -18.21 4.87
CA THR A 177 12.57 -18.94 4.61
C THR A 177 12.45 -20.36 5.15
N GLN A 178 13.08 -21.31 4.49
CA GLN A 178 13.05 -22.70 4.97
C GLN A 178 13.81 -22.87 6.28
N LEU A 179 13.31 -23.79 7.11
CA LEU A 179 13.81 -24.00 8.47
C LEU A 179 15.32 -24.33 8.50
N TYR A 180 15.83 -25.08 7.51
CA TYR A 180 17.24 -25.45 7.48
C TYR A 180 18.17 -24.27 7.19
N ASN A 181 17.73 -23.29 6.39
CA ASN A 181 18.51 -22.09 6.15
C ASN A 181 18.66 -21.26 7.43
N ARG A 182 17.61 -21.16 8.24
CA ARG A 182 17.68 -20.53 9.54
C ARG A 182 18.67 -21.24 10.46
N THR A 183 18.66 -22.57 10.47
CA THR A 183 19.62 -23.36 11.25
C THR A 183 21.05 -23.13 10.78
N LEU A 184 21.27 -23.04 9.47
CA LEU A 184 22.57 -22.73 8.91
C LEU A 184 23.03 -21.31 9.30
N LEU A 185 22.20 -20.32 9.13
CA LEU A 185 22.53 -18.93 9.39
C LEU A 185 22.71 -18.63 10.88
N SER A 186 21.98 -19.34 11.75
CA SER A 186 22.10 -19.18 13.21
C SER A 186 23.41 -19.72 13.79
N GLN A 187 24.17 -20.49 13.03
CA GLN A 187 25.47 -21.00 13.45
C GLN A 187 26.59 -19.94 13.36
N PHE A 188 26.31 -18.84 12.66
CA PHE A 188 27.29 -17.78 12.42
C PHE A 188 26.74 -16.44 12.92
N ASP A 189 27.62 -15.70 13.60
CA ASP A 189 27.35 -14.32 13.92
C ASP A 189 27.44 -13.43 12.68
N SER A 190 26.93 -12.23 12.76
CA SER A 190 26.92 -11.29 11.64
C SER A 190 28.32 -10.93 11.18
N LYS A 191 29.25 -10.83 12.12
CA LYS A 191 30.65 -10.53 11.85
C LYS A 191 31.29 -11.54 10.88
N HIS A 192 30.90 -12.82 10.98
CA HIS A 192 31.42 -13.84 10.07
C HIS A 192 31.10 -13.53 8.60
N PHE A 193 29.90 -13.01 8.31
CA PHE A 193 29.52 -12.68 6.93
C PHE A 193 30.29 -11.46 6.42
N HIS A 194 30.53 -10.47 7.26
CA HIS A 194 31.37 -9.33 6.92
C HIS A 194 32.83 -9.77 6.68
N ASP A 195 33.39 -10.61 7.54
CA ASP A 195 34.73 -11.14 7.37
C ASP A 195 34.88 -11.94 6.06
N LEU A 196 33.85 -12.68 5.65
CA LEU A 196 33.82 -13.39 4.36
C LEU A 196 33.82 -12.43 3.18
N LEU A 197 33.01 -11.37 3.23
CA LEU A 197 32.97 -10.35 2.17
C LEU A 197 34.28 -9.58 2.09
N ASP A 198 34.85 -9.18 3.20
CA ASP A 198 36.18 -8.53 3.27
C ASP A 198 37.27 -9.43 2.70
N HIS A 199 37.19 -10.72 2.98
CA HIS A 199 38.14 -11.68 2.40
C HIS A 199 37.95 -11.81 0.88
N ALA A 200 36.73 -11.87 0.42
CA ALA A 200 36.42 -11.93 -1.02
C ALA A 200 36.87 -10.67 -1.77
N ILE A 201 36.67 -9.50 -1.20
CA ILE A 201 37.12 -8.23 -1.78
C ILE A 201 38.63 -8.20 -1.88
N ARG A 202 39.34 -8.53 -0.80
CA ARG A 202 40.83 -8.62 -0.81
C ARG A 202 41.32 -9.64 -1.83
N TRP A 203 40.66 -10.79 -1.93
CA TRP A 203 41.02 -11.80 -2.92
C TRP A 203 40.93 -11.26 -4.35
N VAL A 204 39.86 -10.52 -4.69
CA VAL A 204 39.71 -9.87 -5.99
C VAL A 204 40.82 -8.84 -6.23
N ASP A 205 41.13 -8.01 -5.21
CA ASP A 205 42.19 -7.00 -5.28
C ASP A 205 43.60 -7.63 -5.48
N GLU A 206 43.87 -8.78 -4.87
CA GLU A 206 45.13 -9.50 -4.99
C GLU A 206 45.29 -10.27 -6.33
N HIS A 207 44.20 -10.51 -7.04
CA HIS A 207 44.21 -11.30 -8.28
C HIS A 207 43.90 -10.47 -9.53
N THR A 208 43.96 -9.15 -9.44
CA THR A 208 43.69 -8.24 -10.55
C THR A 208 44.59 -8.50 -11.75
N ASP A 209 45.82 -8.99 -11.54
CA ASP A 209 46.74 -9.34 -12.64
C ASP A 209 46.31 -10.58 -13.45
N THR A 210 45.44 -11.42 -12.89
CA THR A 210 44.97 -12.66 -13.52
C THR A 210 43.53 -12.57 -14.02
N LEU A 211 42.80 -11.57 -13.57
CA LEU A 211 41.40 -11.30 -13.92
C LEU A 211 41.35 -10.19 -14.98
N ASP A 212 40.32 -10.20 -15.82
CA ASP A 212 40.02 -9.01 -16.63
C ASP A 212 39.70 -7.84 -15.70
N GLU A 213 40.38 -6.72 -15.86
CA GLU A 213 40.29 -5.55 -14.98
C GLU A 213 38.84 -5.06 -14.83
N LYS A 214 38.06 -5.03 -15.91
CA LYS A 214 36.67 -4.57 -15.88
C LYS A 214 35.76 -5.55 -15.16
N VAL A 215 35.98 -6.85 -15.33
CA VAL A 215 35.20 -7.90 -14.66
C VAL A 215 35.53 -7.92 -13.17
N ALA A 216 36.82 -7.77 -12.83
CA ALA A 216 37.24 -7.66 -11.42
C ALA A 216 36.60 -6.46 -10.73
N GLU A 217 36.60 -5.30 -11.37
CA GLU A 217 35.95 -4.09 -10.89
C GLU A 217 34.42 -4.31 -10.70
N ALA A 218 33.77 -4.97 -11.68
CA ALA A 218 32.34 -5.26 -11.62
C ALA A 218 31.99 -6.24 -10.47
N ILE A 219 32.80 -7.27 -10.25
CA ILE A 219 32.65 -8.19 -9.12
C ILE A 219 32.84 -7.44 -7.78
N ARG A 220 33.93 -6.68 -7.69
CA ARG A 220 34.23 -5.87 -6.50
C ARG A 220 33.10 -4.93 -6.14
N ALA A 221 32.51 -4.22 -7.12
CA ALA A 221 31.38 -3.32 -6.89
C ALA A 221 30.16 -4.07 -6.32
N ARG A 222 29.87 -5.29 -6.77
CA ARG A 222 28.78 -6.12 -6.25
C ARG A 222 29.04 -6.60 -4.82
N LEU A 223 30.28 -6.94 -4.51
CA LEU A 223 30.65 -7.32 -3.14
C LEU A 223 30.54 -6.13 -2.17
N LEU A 224 31.05 -4.97 -2.55
CA LEU A 224 30.94 -3.75 -1.75
C LEU A 224 29.48 -3.35 -1.54
N PHE A 225 28.68 -3.37 -2.61
CA PHE A 225 27.23 -3.15 -2.46
C PHE A 225 26.61 -4.12 -1.46
N ARG A 226 26.93 -5.41 -1.57
CA ARG A 226 26.38 -6.45 -0.68
C ARG A 226 26.79 -6.23 0.77
N GLN A 227 28.00 -5.79 1.01
CA GLN A 227 28.51 -5.47 2.35
C GLN A 227 27.76 -4.31 2.98
N GLU A 228 27.63 -3.21 2.24
CA GLU A 228 26.89 -2.03 2.72
C GLU A 228 25.40 -2.33 2.95
N PHE A 229 24.80 -3.12 2.04
CA PHE A 229 23.40 -3.51 2.17
C PHE A 229 23.18 -4.41 3.40
N LEU A 230 24.08 -5.35 3.66
CA LEU A 230 24.06 -6.18 4.86
C LEU A 230 24.14 -5.32 6.12
N TRP A 231 25.06 -4.35 6.20
CA TRP A 231 25.18 -3.42 7.32
C TRP A 231 23.92 -2.57 7.49
N GLY A 232 23.34 -2.11 6.40
CA GLY A 232 22.09 -1.34 6.45
C GLY A 232 20.92 -2.13 7.02
N LEU A 233 20.82 -3.43 6.69
CA LEU A 233 19.77 -4.32 7.21
C LEU A 233 20.03 -4.78 8.66
N GLU A 234 21.29 -4.83 9.08
CA GLU A 234 21.71 -5.27 10.41
C GLU A 234 21.49 -4.20 11.49
N GLN A 235 21.53 -2.92 11.12
CA GLN A 235 21.38 -1.85 12.08
C GLN A 235 20.04 -1.93 12.84
N ASP A 236 20.10 -1.71 14.14
CA ASP A 236 18.91 -1.62 14.98
C ASP A 236 18.27 -0.24 14.82
N VAL A 237 17.38 -0.14 13.83
CA VAL A 237 16.71 1.12 13.51
C VAL A 237 15.68 1.55 14.57
N GLU A 238 15.35 0.69 15.53
CA GLU A 238 14.46 1.03 16.66
C GLU A 238 15.19 1.82 17.73
N VAL A 239 16.51 1.66 17.81
CA VAL A 239 17.34 2.40 18.73
C VAL A 239 17.78 3.72 18.09
N ILE A 240 17.39 4.85 18.65
CA ILE A 240 17.64 6.19 18.09
C ILE A 240 19.12 6.41 17.78
N GLU A 241 20.00 5.90 18.64
CA GLU A 241 21.46 6.08 18.56
C GLU A 241 22.08 5.30 17.37
N THR A 242 21.46 4.23 16.91
CA THR A 242 21.97 3.38 15.82
C THR A 242 21.35 3.73 14.46
N ARG A 243 20.34 4.58 14.43
CA ARG A 243 19.70 5.00 13.19
C ARG A 243 20.68 5.77 12.30
N SER A 244 20.93 5.25 11.12
CA SER A 244 21.84 5.86 10.15
C SER A 244 21.38 5.64 8.74
N THR A 245 21.42 6.68 7.93
CA THR A 245 21.17 6.61 6.49
C THR A 245 22.44 6.29 5.70
N ALA A 246 23.61 6.34 6.33
CA ALA A 246 24.91 6.29 5.67
C ALA A 246 25.09 5.03 4.81
N GLN A 247 24.71 3.85 5.32
CA GLN A 247 24.83 2.58 4.60
C GLN A 247 23.93 2.54 3.36
N PHE A 248 22.67 2.99 3.48
CA PHE A 248 21.76 3.04 2.34
C PHE A 248 22.17 4.09 1.31
N LEU A 249 22.74 5.23 1.72
CA LEU A 249 23.33 6.21 0.81
C LEU A 249 24.55 5.64 0.09
N SER A 250 25.41 4.89 0.79
CA SER A 250 26.52 4.15 0.20
C SER A 250 26.02 3.12 -0.83
N CYS A 251 24.97 2.36 -0.47
CA CYS A 251 24.31 1.45 -1.41
C CYS A 251 23.85 2.16 -2.69
N LEU A 252 23.21 3.31 -2.56
CA LEU A 252 22.74 4.10 -3.73
C LEU A 252 23.92 4.51 -4.63
N SER A 253 25.05 4.91 -4.05
CA SER A 253 26.26 5.25 -4.80
C SER A 253 26.82 4.04 -5.58
N HIS A 254 26.86 2.86 -4.95
CA HIS A 254 27.28 1.63 -5.63
C HIS A 254 26.30 1.21 -6.73
N LEU A 255 25.00 1.37 -6.51
CA LEU A 255 23.98 1.08 -7.52
C LEU A 255 24.06 2.04 -8.72
N ASP A 256 24.44 3.30 -8.52
CA ASP A 256 24.69 4.24 -9.59
C ASP A 256 25.91 3.83 -10.43
N PHE A 257 26.94 3.31 -9.80
CA PHE A 257 28.10 2.75 -10.48
C PHE A 257 27.70 1.51 -11.30
N LEU A 258 26.99 0.56 -10.69
CA LEU A 258 26.53 -0.67 -11.37
C LEU A 258 25.61 -0.35 -12.57
N GLY A 259 24.73 0.63 -12.44
CA GLY A 259 23.83 1.05 -13.52
C GLY A 259 24.53 1.75 -14.70
N LYS A 260 25.71 2.33 -14.46
CA LYS A 260 26.54 2.96 -15.50
C LYS A 260 27.58 2.02 -16.12
N SER A 261 27.90 0.93 -15.42
CA SER A 261 28.86 -0.06 -15.89
C SER A 261 28.24 -0.88 -17.02
N ALA A 262 28.91 -0.91 -18.16
CA ALA A 262 28.51 -1.76 -19.30
C ALA A 262 28.90 -3.23 -19.12
N VAL A 263 29.56 -3.59 -18.01
CA VAL A 263 30.05 -4.94 -17.76
C VAL A 263 28.96 -5.74 -17.09
N LEU A 264 28.27 -6.55 -17.89
CA LEU A 264 27.32 -7.56 -17.42
C LEU A 264 27.98 -8.92 -17.42
N GLY A 265 27.53 -9.77 -16.52
CA GLY A 265 27.96 -11.19 -16.52
C GLY A 265 27.49 -11.92 -17.78
N LYS A 266 28.15 -13.02 -18.05
CA LYS A 266 27.70 -13.97 -19.07
C LYS A 266 26.35 -14.55 -18.68
N GLU A 267 25.45 -14.69 -19.67
CA GLU A 267 24.14 -15.28 -19.43
C GLU A 267 24.27 -16.67 -18.77
N VAL A 268 23.55 -16.84 -17.67
CA VAL A 268 23.57 -18.09 -16.92
C VAL A 268 22.82 -19.16 -17.71
N PRO A 269 23.37 -20.39 -17.85
CA PRO A 269 22.70 -21.47 -18.55
C PRO A 269 21.30 -21.74 -18.02
N GLU A 270 20.35 -22.02 -18.90
CA GLU A 270 18.96 -22.27 -18.54
C GLU A 270 18.81 -23.41 -17.53
N SER A 271 19.70 -24.39 -17.56
CA SER A 271 19.80 -25.49 -16.59
C SER A 271 19.90 -24.99 -15.13
N PHE A 272 20.51 -23.83 -14.88
CA PHE A 272 20.58 -23.24 -13.54
C PHE A 272 19.20 -22.96 -12.94
N SER A 273 18.25 -22.52 -13.77
CA SER A 273 16.89 -22.20 -13.33
C SER A 273 15.90 -23.35 -13.49
N CYS A 274 16.23 -24.39 -14.25
CA CYS A 274 15.31 -25.50 -14.57
C CYS A 274 14.77 -26.24 -13.33
N LYS A 275 15.60 -26.41 -12.30
CA LYS A 275 15.18 -27.08 -11.07
C LYS A 275 14.18 -26.23 -10.29
N ILE A 276 14.41 -24.92 -10.26
CA ILE A 276 13.51 -23.93 -9.64
C ILE A 276 12.16 -23.94 -10.38
N GLN A 277 12.19 -23.89 -11.72
CA GLN A 277 10.98 -23.93 -12.55
C GLN A 277 10.17 -25.20 -12.32
N ARG A 278 10.83 -26.37 -12.28
CA ARG A 278 10.15 -27.65 -12.04
C ARG A 278 9.50 -27.70 -10.66
N LYS A 279 10.19 -27.18 -9.63
CA LYS A 279 9.66 -27.16 -8.28
C LYS A 279 8.43 -26.24 -8.20
N LEU A 280 8.48 -25.05 -8.80
CA LEU A 280 7.34 -24.15 -8.86
C LEU A 280 6.18 -24.71 -9.68
N ALA A 281 6.48 -25.41 -10.78
CA ALA A 281 5.46 -26.05 -11.62
C ALA A 281 4.77 -27.25 -10.92
N SER A 282 5.42 -27.87 -9.95
CA SER A 282 4.86 -28.98 -9.17
C SER A 282 4.01 -28.54 -7.97
N THR A 283 3.93 -27.25 -7.66
CA THR A 283 3.04 -26.73 -6.61
C THR A 283 1.59 -26.72 -7.07
N VAL A 284 0.65 -26.76 -6.12
CA VAL A 284 -0.79 -26.69 -6.41
C VAL A 284 -1.37 -25.45 -5.72
N PRO A 285 -1.84 -24.44 -6.46
CA PRO A 285 -1.72 -24.30 -7.92
C PRO A 285 -0.27 -24.09 -8.38
N PRO A 286 0.06 -24.45 -9.65
CA PRO A 286 1.38 -24.20 -10.18
C PRO A 286 1.80 -22.76 -10.08
N ARG A 287 2.97 -22.48 -9.51
CA ARG A 287 3.51 -21.13 -9.36
C ARG A 287 4.43 -20.79 -10.53
N PRO A 288 4.24 -19.67 -11.23
CA PRO A 288 5.14 -19.25 -12.29
C PRO A 288 6.46 -18.75 -11.71
N MET A 289 7.58 -19.12 -12.33
CA MET A 289 8.85 -18.47 -12.05
C MET A 289 8.83 -17.06 -12.64
N VAL A 290 9.12 -16.07 -11.81
CA VAL A 290 9.23 -14.69 -12.25
C VAL A 290 10.70 -14.39 -12.56
N LYS A 291 10.96 -14.07 -13.82
CA LYS A 291 12.24 -13.49 -14.23
C LYS A 291 12.09 -11.97 -14.30
N ILE A 292 12.89 -11.27 -13.53
CA ILE A 292 13.08 -9.84 -13.67
C ILE A 292 14.41 -9.59 -14.39
N SER A 293 14.44 -8.54 -15.23
CA SER A 293 15.71 -8.13 -15.84
C SER A 293 16.65 -7.55 -14.77
N PHE A 294 17.94 -7.57 -15.04
CA PHE A 294 18.93 -6.95 -14.15
C PHE A 294 18.68 -5.45 -13.97
N GLU A 295 18.25 -4.77 -15.02
CA GLU A 295 17.88 -3.35 -14.98
C GLU A 295 16.68 -3.11 -14.05
N ASP A 296 15.62 -3.93 -14.15
CA ASP A 296 14.47 -3.85 -13.25
C ASP A 296 14.85 -4.17 -11.81
N ALA A 297 15.75 -5.15 -11.59
CA ALA A 297 16.27 -5.50 -10.27
C ALA A 297 17.03 -4.33 -9.63
N LEU A 298 17.94 -3.69 -10.38
CA LEU A 298 18.65 -2.50 -9.91
C LEU A 298 17.70 -1.34 -9.60
N ALA A 299 16.70 -1.11 -10.47
CA ALA A 299 15.71 -0.07 -10.25
C ALA A 299 14.88 -0.32 -8.99
N HIS A 300 14.53 -1.58 -8.73
CA HIS A 300 13.79 -1.97 -7.52
C HIS A 300 14.65 -1.81 -6.26
N LEU A 301 15.88 -2.27 -6.31
CA LEU A 301 16.83 -2.17 -5.21
C LEU A 301 17.17 -0.71 -4.86
N ARG A 302 17.38 0.13 -5.89
CA ARG A 302 17.57 1.58 -5.71
C ARG A 302 16.37 2.19 -4.99
N ARG A 303 15.16 1.83 -5.38
CA ARG A 303 13.94 2.30 -4.72
C ARG A 303 13.88 1.83 -3.26
N LEU A 304 14.20 0.57 -2.98
CA LEU A 304 14.24 0.05 -1.61
C LEU A 304 15.21 0.83 -0.72
N CYS A 305 16.43 1.07 -1.20
CA CYS A 305 17.42 1.86 -0.47
C CYS A 305 16.97 3.32 -0.30
N GLN A 306 16.36 3.94 -1.32
CA GLN A 306 15.83 5.28 -1.23
C GLN A 306 14.66 5.37 -0.25
N ASP A 307 13.73 4.41 -0.31
CA ASP A 307 12.60 4.34 0.65
C ASP A 307 13.11 4.20 2.09
N ALA A 308 14.22 3.46 2.31
CA ALA A 308 14.85 3.34 3.62
C ALA A 308 15.48 4.66 4.07
N VAL A 309 16.19 5.36 3.19
CA VAL A 309 16.74 6.70 3.48
C VAL A 309 15.62 7.67 3.82
N ASP A 310 14.61 7.78 2.94
CA ASP A 310 13.48 8.69 3.14
C ASP A 310 12.78 8.42 4.48
N LEU A 311 12.56 7.15 4.82
CA LEU A 311 11.94 6.75 6.08
C LEU A 311 12.79 7.15 7.29
N LEU A 312 14.10 6.90 7.25
CA LEU A 312 14.99 7.21 8.36
C LEU A 312 15.19 8.72 8.55
N GLU A 313 15.11 9.52 7.48
CA GLU A 313 15.20 10.98 7.55
C GLU A 313 13.93 11.63 8.11
N ILE A 314 12.78 10.97 7.99
CA ILE A 314 11.47 11.50 8.43
C ILE A 314 11.21 11.28 9.92
N LEU A 315 12.13 10.72 10.67
CA LEU A 315 11.93 10.35 12.08
C LEU A 315 11.70 11.54 13.03
N ASP A 316 11.80 12.78 12.56
CA ASP A 316 11.42 13.95 13.34
C ASP A 316 9.89 14.08 13.41
N TYR A 317 9.35 13.95 14.62
CA TYR A 317 7.94 14.15 14.86
C TYR A 317 7.53 15.61 14.61
N ARG A 318 6.62 15.82 13.67
CA ARG A 318 6.15 17.16 13.24
C ARG A 318 4.63 17.34 13.37
N GLY A 319 4.04 16.61 14.26
CA GLY A 319 2.62 16.64 14.51
C GLY A 319 1.82 15.57 13.71
N PRO A 320 0.63 15.20 14.24
CA PRO A 320 -0.16 14.08 13.72
C PRO A 320 -0.55 14.21 12.24
N TYR A 321 -0.91 15.42 11.80
CA TYR A 321 -1.31 15.63 10.41
C TYR A 321 -0.15 15.37 9.44
N ASN A 322 1.02 15.93 9.69
CA ASN A 322 2.18 15.77 8.84
C ASN A 322 2.62 14.30 8.79
N LEU A 323 2.63 13.62 9.93
CA LEU A 323 2.94 12.19 9.99
C LEU A 323 1.95 11.35 9.15
N LYS A 324 0.64 11.66 9.22
CA LYS A 324 -0.36 10.99 8.36
C LYS A 324 -0.06 11.20 6.88
N VAL A 325 0.26 12.42 6.47
CA VAL A 325 0.61 12.72 5.07
C VAL A 325 1.83 11.92 4.64
N VAL A 326 2.88 11.88 5.47
CA VAL A 326 4.11 11.11 5.20
C VAL A 326 3.79 9.63 5.01
N ILE A 327 3.12 9.00 5.98
CA ILE A 327 2.81 7.57 5.93
C ILE A 327 1.99 7.24 4.68
N TRP A 328 0.90 7.96 4.44
CA TRP A 328 0.03 7.66 3.31
C TRP A 328 0.71 7.93 1.96
N THR A 329 1.52 8.98 1.82
CA THR A 329 2.25 9.27 0.59
C THR A 329 3.31 8.21 0.32
N LEU A 330 4.12 7.85 1.32
CA LEU A 330 5.13 6.80 1.20
C LEU A 330 4.51 5.46 0.81
N LEU A 331 3.48 5.02 1.55
CA LEU A 331 2.84 3.74 1.33
C LEU A 331 1.97 3.67 0.07
N SER A 332 1.61 4.83 -0.51
CA SER A 332 0.86 4.93 -1.77
C SER A 332 1.76 5.01 -3.01
N ARG A 333 3.09 4.99 -2.85
CA ARG A 333 4.04 4.95 -3.98
C ARG A 333 3.72 3.80 -4.93
N LYS A 334 4.00 4.00 -6.21
CA LYS A 334 3.70 3.04 -7.28
C LYS A 334 4.98 2.64 -8.02
N PRO A 335 5.42 1.39 -7.92
CA PRO A 335 4.84 0.31 -7.10
C PRO A 335 4.94 0.60 -5.60
N GLN A 336 4.11 -0.10 -4.83
CA GLN A 336 4.12 0.01 -3.38
C GLN A 336 5.51 -0.32 -2.82
N PRO A 337 5.96 0.33 -1.73
CA PRO A 337 7.20 -0.03 -1.06
C PRO A 337 7.26 -1.51 -0.71
N SER A 338 8.46 -2.08 -0.70
CA SER A 338 8.66 -3.49 -0.36
C SER A 338 8.09 -3.81 1.03
N VAL A 339 7.81 -5.10 1.28
CA VAL A 339 7.32 -5.53 2.60
C VAL A 339 8.28 -5.18 3.71
N TYR A 340 9.59 -5.19 3.44
CA TYR A 340 10.60 -4.76 4.40
C TYR A 340 10.41 -3.29 4.82
N ILE A 341 10.26 -2.39 3.88
CA ILE A 341 10.01 -0.97 4.17
C ILE A 341 8.68 -0.78 4.90
N ARG A 342 7.64 -1.48 4.49
CA ARG A 342 6.33 -1.43 5.16
C ARG A 342 6.40 -1.96 6.60
N SER A 343 7.19 -3.00 6.85
CA SER A 343 7.42 -3.50 8.21
C SER A 343 8.24 -2.54 9.06
N LEU A 344 9.22 -1.85 8.47
CA LEU A 344 9.93 -0.76 9.15
C LEU A 344 9.00 0.40 9.52
N VAL A 345 8.13 0.82 8.62
CA VAL A 345 7.11 1.84 8.93
C VAL A 345 6.27 1.41 10.12
N GLN A 346 5.85 0.15 10.13
CA GLN A 346 5.03 -0.37 11.23
C GLN A 346 5.78 -0.40 12.56
N SER A 347 7.05 -0.81 12.59
CA SER A 347 7.82 -0.87 13.83
C SER A 347 8.35 0.49 14.29
N LEU A 348 8.81 1.32 13.36
CA LEU A 348 9.41 2.62 13.68
C LEU A 348 8.36 3.69 14.01
N ILE A 349 7.28 3.71 13.22
CA ILE A 349 6.28 4.77 13.33
C ILE A 349 5.20 4.40 14.32
N VAL A 350 4.81 3.11 14.37
CA VAL A 350 3.63 2.70 15.12
C VAL A 350 3.91 1.48 15.98
N SER A 351 4.29 1.68 17.23
CA SER A 351 4.30 0.62 18.24
C SER A 351 3.03 0.71 19.11
N ASN A 352 2.81 -0.30 19.98
CA ASN A 352 1.69 -0.29 20.91
C ASN A 352 1.79 0.80 21.98
N ARG A 353 2.98 1.34 22.21
CA ARG A 353 3.27 2.27 23.30
C ARG A 353 3.79 3.61 22.85
N THR A 354 4.50 3.63 21.72
CA THR A 354 5.18 4.84 21.22
C THR A 354 4.96 5.03 19.73
N ILE A 355 5.02 6.27 19.29
CA ILE A 355 5.08 6.67 17.89
C ILE A 355 6.49 7.20 17.64
N LEU A 356 7.10 6.80 16.53
CA LEU A 356 8.49 7.15 16.17
C LEU A 356 9.54 6.74 17.24
N GLY A 357 9.18 5.83 18.14
CA GLY A 357 10.05 5.40 19.24
C GLY A 357 10.27 6.44 20.32
N ALA A 358 9.67 7.63 20.24
CA ALA A 358 9.88 8.73 21.15
C ALA A 358 8.59 9.29 21.78
N VAL A 359 7.51 9.37 21.00
CA VAL A 359 6.25 9.97 21.43
C VAL A 359 5.30 8.90 21.94
N PRO A 360 4.84 8.95 23.19
CA PRO A 360 3.80 8.04 23.68
C PRO A 360 2.53 8.13 22.82
N VAL A 361 1.91 7.00 22.50
CA VAL A 361 0.64 6.97 21.72
C VAL A 361 -0.42 7.85 22.37
N LYS A 362 -0.45 7.90 23.71
CA LYS A 362 -1.34 8.79 24.47
C LYS A 362 -1.12 10.25 24.10
N GLN A 363 0.12 10.73 24.08
CA GLN A 363 0.44 12.11 23.71
C GLN A 363 0.08 12.40 22.26
N PHE A 364 0.40 11.49 21.35
CA PHE A 364 0.04 11.63 19.95
C PHE A 364 -1.49 11.75 19.74
N LEU A 365 -2.28 10.98 20.49
CA LEU A 365 -3.74 11.07 20.48
C LEU A 365 -4.23 12.43 20.97
N TYR A 366 -3.66 12.96 22.04
CA TYR A 366 -3.97 14.29 22.53
C TYR A 366 -3.65 15.38 21.51
N ASP A 367 -2.46 15.31 20.89
CA ASP A 367 -2.05 16.27 19.87
C ASP A 367 -2.98 16.25 18.67
N GLU A 368 -3.47 15.08 18.26
CA GLU A 368 -4.44 14.99 17.17
C GLU A 368 -5.82 15.50 17.55
N LEU A 369 -6.29 15.19 18.75
CA LEU A 369 -7.56 15.75 19.26
C LEU A 369 -7.50 17.27 19.31
N GLU A 370 -6.38 17.84 19.79
CA GLU A 370 -6.17 19.29 19.83
C GLU A 370 -6.20 19.90 18.43
N GLN A 371 -5.56 19.26 17.46
CA GLN A 371 -5.51 19.73 16.09
C GLN A 371 -6.87 19.72 15.41
N ILE A 372 -7.72 18.74 15.69
CA ILE A 372 -8.96 18.53 14.93
C ILE A 372 -10.18 19.05 15.67
N VAL A 373 -10.38 18.67 16.93
CA VAL A 373 -11.71 18.84 17.56
C VAL A 373 -11.73 19.41 18.97
N LEU A 374 -10.62 19.31 19.73
CA LEU A 374 -10.66 19.64 21.15
C LEU A 374 -10.32 21.11 21.40
N PRO A 375 -11.20 21.88 22.07
CA PRO A 375 -10.83 23.18 22.57
C PRO A 375 -9.67 23.07 23.56
N SER A 376 -8.67 23.93 23.42
CA SER A 376 -7.50 23.92 24.31
C SER A 376 -7.84 24.07 25.80
N SER A 377 -8.98 24.66 26.13
CA SER A 377 -9.49 24.75 27.50
C SER A 377 -9.73 23.36 28.16
N ILE A 378 -10.20 22.38 27.38
CA ILE A 378 -10.41 21.02 27.89
C ILE A 378 -9.07 20.30 28.08
N LEU A 379 -8.12 20.47 27.17
CA LEU A 379 -6.78 19.90 27.30
C LEU A 379 -6.03 20.45 28.53
N LEU A 380 -6.12 21.77 28.75
CA LEU A 380 -5.53 22.39 29.95
C LEU A 380 -6.15 21.87 31.24
N GLN A 381 -7.45 21.55 31.21
CA GLN A 381 -8.13 20.92 32.36
C GLN A 381 -7.77 19.44 32.51
N ALA A 382 -7.39 18.77 31.43
CA ALA A 382 -7.01 17.35 31.45
C ALA A 382 -5.57 17.09 31.91
N ASN A 383 -4.72 18.10 31.98
CA ASN A 383 -3.36 18.01 32.55
C ASN A 383 -3.42 17.95 34.08
N ALA A 384 -3.74 16.77 34.60
CA ALA A 384 -4.04 16.54 36.01
C ALA A 384 -2.81 16.15 36.86
N ASP A 385 -1.63 16.07 36.28
CA ASP A 385 -0.41 15.69 37.03
C ASP A 385 -0.06 16.67 38.20
N GLU A 386 -0.72 17.85 38.19
CA GLU A 386 -0.59 18.85 39.26
C GLU A 386 -1.81 18.90 40.23
N ILE A 387 -2.82 18.02 40.08
CA ILE A 387 -4.06 18.10 40.83
C ILE A 387 -4.20 16.92 41.77
N GLU A 388 -3.92 17.14 43.05
CA GLU A 388 -3.98 16.12 44.12
C GLU A 388 -5.38 15.95 44.72
N VAL A 389 -6.38 16.74 44.33
CA VAL A 389 -7.70 16.77 45.00
C VAL A 389 -8.74 16.03 44.17
N PRO A 390 -9.21 14.81 44.57
CA PRO A 390 -10.18 14.02 43.81
C PRO A 390 -11.55 14.68 43.60
N SER A 391 -11.90 15.69 44.39
CA SER A 391 -13.16 16.44 44.26
C SER A 391 -13.08 17.60 43.25
N ASP A 392 -11.90 17.89 42.69
CA ASP A 392 -11.76 18.89 41.63
C ASP A 392 -12.36 18.35 40.33
N PRO A 393 -13.25 19.06 39.65
CA PRO A 393 -13.79 18.66 38.36
C PRO A 393 -12.69 18.38 37.30
N ARG A 394 -11.58 19.06 37.36
CA ARG A 394 -10.43 18.86 36.47
C ARG A 394 -9.82 17.47 36.64
N PHE A 395 -9.72 16.96 37.88
CA PHE A 395 -9.29 15.59 38.15
C PHE A 395 -10.21 14.56 37.48
N GLN A 396 -11.53 14.78 37.58
CA GLN A 396 -12.51 13.90 36.95
C GLN A 396 -12.42 13.96 35.40
N ILE A 397 -12.25 15.15 34.82
CA ILE A 397 -12.03 15.32 33.38
C ILE A 397 -10.78 14.56 32.94
N ALA A 398 -9.66 14.69 33.65
CA ALA A 398 -8.43 13.98 33.34
C ALA A 398 -8.61 12.46 33.44
N GLN A 399 -9.37 11.97 34.41
CA GLN A 399 -9.68 10.56 34.55
C GLN A 399 -10.50 10.03 33.36
N HIS A 400 -11.50 10.78 32.88
CA HIS A 400 -12.30 10.41 31.70
C HIS A 400 -11.41 10.41 30.43
N MET A 401 -10.52 11.40 30.28
CA MET A 401 -9.56 11.42 29.19
C MET A 401 -8.56 10.27 29.24
N ASP A 402 -8.15 9.84 30.44
CA ASP A 402 -7.29 8.65 30.59
C ASP A 402 -8.03 7.37 30.19
N VAL A 403 -9.30 7.22 30.55
CA VAL A 403 -10.14 6.12 30.08
C VAL A 403 -10.26 6.13 28.56
N PHE A 404 -10.53 7.29 27.97
CA PHE A 404 -10.60 7.47 26.53
C PHE A 404 -9.29 7.03 25.85
N THR A 405 -8.15 7.58 26.26
CA THR A 405 -6.87 7.27 25.64
C THR A 405 -6.49 5.80 25.78
N LYS A 406 -6.77 5.16 26.91
CA LYS A 406 -6.53 3.72 27.10
C LYS A 406 -7.38 2.88 26.14
N ARG A 407 -8.63 3.28 25.94
CA ARG A 407 -9.57 2.51 25.10
C ARG A 407 -9.31 2.71 23.61
N PHE A 408 -8.97 3.92 23.21
CA PHE A 408 -8.84 4.29 21.79
C PHE A 408 -7.43 4.11 21.23
N SER A 409 -6.40 3.98 22.06
CA SER A 409 -5.01 3.84 21.59
C SER A 409 -4.80 2.67 20.65
N GLN A 410 -5.29 1.49 21.00
CA GLN A 410 -5.08 0.28 20.19
C GLN A 410 -5.80 0.36 18.82
N PRO A 411 -7.11 0.65 18.74
CA PRO A 411 -7.80 0.80 17.45
C PRO A 411 -7.21 1.90 16.57
N PHE A 412 -6.73 2.97 17.17
CA PHE A 412 -6.04 4.04 16.46
C PHE A 412 -4.73 3.56 15.84
N VAL A 413 -3.90 2.87 16.62
CA VAL A 413 -2.66 2.23 16.15
C VAL A 413 -2.95 1.22 15.04
N ASP A 414 -3.99 0.40 15.18
CA ASP A 414 -4.37 -0.62 14.20
C ASP A 414 -4.82 -0.01 12.87
N THR A 415 -5.40 1.19 12.90
CA THR A 415 -5.70 1.94 11.67
C THR A 415 -4.43 2.28 10.89
N PHE A 416 -3.37 2.74 11.56
CA PHE A 416 -2.08 3.00 10.93
C PHE A 416 -1.38 1.72 10.47
N ARG A 417 -1.42 0.68 11.27
CA ARG A 417 -0.87 -0.64 10.89
C ARG A 417 -1.53 -1.19 9.65
N SER A 418 -2.84 -1.00 9.51
CA SER A 418 -3.58 -1.40 8.32
C SER A 418 -2.99 -0.75 7.06
N ALA A 419 -2.57 0.50 7.13
CA ALA A 419 -1.95 1.20 6.00
C ALA A 419 -0.62 0.58 5.56
N CYS A 420 0.10 -0.10 6.46
CA CYS A 420 1.37 -0.74 6.17
C CYS A 420 1.22 -2.06 5.39
N LEU A 421 0.03 -2.62 5.30
CA LEU A 421 -0.22 -3.86 4.61
C LEU A 421 -0.18 -3.70 3.08
N ASN A 422 -0.14 -4.81 2.38
CA ASN A 422 -0.35 -4.84 0.95
C ASN A 422 -1.74 -4.30 0.59
N ARG A 423 -1.85 -3.59 -0.55
CA ARG A 423 -3.09 -2.88 -0.97
C ARG A 423 -4.34 -3.75 -0.94
N CYS A 424 -4.23 -5.01 -1.35
CA CYS A 424 -5.37 -5.94 -1.34
C CYS A 424 -5.85 -6.22 0.10
N ARG A 425 -4.92 -6.30 1.05
CA ARG A 425 -5.19 -6.59 2.46
C ARG A 425 -5.64 -5.36 3.24
N ILE A 426 -5.13 -4.17 2.89
CA ILE A 426 -5.56 -2.90 3.51
C ILE A 426 -7.08 -2.81 3.52
N ARG A 427 -7.72 -3.03 2.37
CA ARG A 427 -9.18 -2.92 2.28
C ARG A 427 -9.89 -3.86 3.23
N ARG A 428 -9.45 -5.14 3.30
CA ARG A 428 -10.03 -6.14 4.20
C ARG A 428 -9.86 -5.72 5.67
N THR A 429 -8.65 -5.35 6.06
CA THR A 429 -8.35 -4.96 7.45
C THR A 429 -9.13 -3.72 7.87
N VAL A 430 -9.20 -2.71 6.99
CA VAL A 430 -9.99 -1.49 7.26
C VAL A 430 -11.49 -1.81 7.36
N CYS A 431 -12.01 -2.80 6.63
CA CYS A 431 -13.39 -3.27 6.83
C CYS A 431 -13.62 -3.85 8.24
N HIS A 432 -12.64 -4.54 8.81
CA HIS A 432 -12.75 -5.05 10.19
C HIS A 432 -12.66 -3.91 11.22
N THR A 433 -11.69 -3.01 11.08
CA THR A 433 -11.51 -1.89 12.00
C THR A 433 -12.68 -0.91 11.97
N LEU A 434 -13.43 -0.84 10.87
CA LEU A 434 -14.60 0.04 10.75
C LEU A 434 -15.67 -0.27 11.80
N VAL A 435 -15.90 -1.54 12.09
CA VAL A 435 -16.88 -1.97 13.11
C VAL A 435 -16.40 -1.59 14.51
N ASP A 436 -15.10 -1.73 14.78
CA ASP A 436 -14.52 -1.30 16.05
C ASP A 436 -14.69 0.19 16.26
N TRP A 437 -14.47 1.00 15.21
CA TRP A 437 -14.70 2.45 15.25
C TRP A 437 -16.16 2.85 15.41
N ASP A 438 -17.11 2.04 14.97
CA ASP A 438 -18.53 2.28 15.23
C ASP A 438 -18.88 2.11 16.72
N ASN A 439 -18.39 1.04 17.33
CA ASN A 439 -18.55 0.80 18.76
C ASN A 439 -17.86 1.89 19.60
N LEU A 440 -16.65 2.28 19.21
CA LEU A 440 -15.89 3.33 19.88
C LEU A 440 -16.56 4.70 19.79
N GLN A 441 -17.24 5.00 18.71
CA GLN A 441 -17.99 6.25 18.60
C GLN A 441 -19.11 6.30 19.64
N MET A 442 -19.85 5.22 19.86
CA MET A 442 -20.90 5.16 20.90
C MET A 442 -20.29 5.34 22.30
N GLU A 443 -19.17 4.68 22.59
CA GLU A 443 -18.46 4.86 23.86
C GLU A 443 -17.97 6.32 24.03
N ALA A 444 -17.53 6.96 22.95
CA ALA A 444 -17.09 8.35 22.96
C ALA A 444 -18.26 9.33 23.20
N GLU A 445 -19.46 9.02 22.73
CA GLU A 445 -20.67 9.83 22.99
C GLU A 445 -21.01 9.84 24.48
N ASP A 446 -20.95 8.69 25.13
CA ASP A 446 -21.14 8.58 26.57
C ASP A 446 -20.09 9.38 27.37
N LEU A 447 -18.83 9.32 26.96
CA LEU A 447 -17.76 10.10 27.57
C LEU A 447 -17.92 11.61 27.34
N ASP A 448 -18.33 12.03 26.16
CA ASP A 448 -18.59 13.44 25.83
C ASP A 448 -19.72 13.99 26.71
N GLU A 449 -20.78 13.23 26.99
CA GLU A 449 -21.85 13.65 27.90
C GLU A 449 -21.33 13.84 29.32
N GLN A 450 -20.46 12.96 29.80
CA GLN A 450 -19.83 13.07 31.10
C GLN A 450 -18.91 14.30 31.17
N LEU A 451 -18.08 14.52 30.16
CA LEU A 451 -17.20 15.70 30.04
C LEU A 451 -18.01 17.00 30.01
N ARG A 452 -19.12 17.00 29.28
CA ARG A 452 -20.03 18.15 29.22
C ARG A 452 -20.61 18.50 30.60
N ALA A 453 -21.01 17.52 31.37
CA ALA A 453 -21.52 17.72 32.71
C ALA A 453 -20.49 18.32 33.68
N LEU A 454 -19.20 18.03 33.45
CA LEU A 454 -18.08 18.49 34.28
C LEU A 454 -17.52 19.86 33.84
N SER A 455 -17.48 20.14 32.53
CA SER A 455 -16.75 21.27 31.98
C SER A 455 -17.48 22.64 32.11
N ASN A 456 -18.79 22.63 32.39
CA ASN A 456 -19.63 23.84 32.40
C ASN A 456 -19.48 24.71 31.13
N GLU A 457 -19.09 24.14 29.99
CA GLU A 457 -19.00 24.91 28.76
C GLU A 457 -20.36 25.38 28.28
N PRO A 458 -20.50 26.69 27.94
CA PRO A 458 -21.76 27.19 27.46
C PRO A 458 -22.05 26.64 26.05
N PRO A 459 -23.32 26.36 25.74
CA PRO A 459 -23.71 25.91 24.41
C PRO A 459 -23.39 26.99 23.38
N LEU A 460 -23.11 26.52 22.15
CA LEU A 460 -22.94 27.38 20.99
C LEU A 460 -24.31 27.72 20.42
N GLN A 461 -24.60 29.01 20.22
CA GLN A 461 -25.75 29.44 19.44
C GLN A 461 -25.44 29.38 17.95
N LEU A 462 -26.19 28.60 17.21
CA LEU A 462 -26.14 28.55 15.76
C LEU A 462 -26.85 29.72 15.12
N ALA A 463 -26.55 30.01 13.85
CA ALA A 463 -27.14 31.10 13.09
C ALA A 463 -28.70 31.01 12.95
N ASN A 464 -29.24 29.80 13.05
CA ASN A 464 -30.69 29.51 13.05
C ASN A 464 -31.36 29.68 14.41
N GLY A 465 -30.61 30.07 15.45
CA GLY A 465 -31.11 30.23 16.82
C GLY A 465 -31.05 28.95 17.67
N ASP A 466 -30.73 27.82 17.11
CA ASP A 466 -30.56 26.57 17.85
C ASP A 466 -29.29 26.62 18.71
N THR A 467 -29.30 25.84 19.79
CA THR A 467 -28.14 25.66 20.65
C THR A 467 -27.57 24.25 20.45
N THR A 468 -26.27 24.18 20.32
CA THR A 468 -25.55 22.90 20.25
C THR A 468 -24.38 22.88 21.24
N TYR A 469 -23.94 21.69 21.59
CA TYR A 469 -22.78 21.46 22.47
C TYR A 469 -21.62 20.87 21.69
N SER A 470 -20.41 21.01 22.25
CA SER A 470 -19.25 20.34 21.74
C SER A 470 -19.26 18.85 22.16
N TYR A 471 -19.01 17.97 21.21
CA TYR A 471 -18.82 16.55 21.43
C TYR A 471 -17.47 16.16 20.78
N PRO A 472 -16.35 16.51 21.41
CA PRO A 472 -15.04 16.41 20.77
C PRO A 472 -14.61 14.96 20.51
N LEU A 473 -14.83 14.04 21.45
CA LEU A 473 -14.36 12.68 21.34
C LEU A 473 -15.14 11.88 20.30
N SER A 474 -16.46 11.96 20.34
CA SER A 474 -17.32 11.31 19.34
C SER A 474 -17.18 11.94 17.96
N SER A 475 -16.98 13.27 17.87
CA SER A 475 -16.69 13.96 16.61
C SER A 475 -15.37 13.47 16.00
N TRP A 476 -14.33 13.27 16.80
CA TRP A 476 -13.06 12.72 16.36
C TRP A 476 -13.21 11.26 15.90
N ALA A 477 -13.88 10.42 16.67
CA ALA A 477 -14.14 9.03 16.30
C ALA A 477 -14.93 8.92 14.98
N TYR A 478 -15.96 9.76 14.83
CA TYR A 478 -16.77 9.81 13.61
C TYR A 478 -15.98 10.28 12.39
N HIS A 479 -15.08 11.26 12.56
CA HIS A 479 -14.17 11.70 11.50
C HIS A 479 -13.28 10.55 11.01
N HIS A 480 -12.71 9.77 11.93
CA HIS A 480 -11.91 8.58 11.59
C HIS A 480 -12.74 7.52 10.87
N LYS A 481 -13.94 7.23 11.36
CA LYS A 481 -14.85 6.27 10.74
C LYS A 481 -15.22 6.67 9.30
N LEU A 482 -15.60 7.93 9.06
CA LEU A 482 -15.90 8.45 7.72
C LEU A 482 -14.68 8.39 6.79
N SER A 483 -13.48 8.65 7.32
CA SER A 483 -12.24 8.54 6.57
C SER A 483 -11.97 7.10 6.13
N GLN A 484 -12.19 6.12 7.01
CA GLN A 484 -12.06 4.70 6.69
C GLN A 484 -13.12 4.24 5.69
N PHE A 485 -14.36 4.66 5.85
CA PHE A 485 -15.42 4.32 4.91
C PHE A 485 -15.07 4.81 3.49
N ARG A 486 -14.65 6.06 3.35
CA ARG A 486 -14.19 6.62 2.08
C ARG A 486 -13.01 5.83 1.52
N LEU A 487 -12.04 5.47 2.36
CA LEU A 487 -10.88 4.67 1.95
C LEU A 487 -11.27 3.30 1.40
N ILE A 488 -12.23 2.60 2.03
CA ILE A 488 -12.71 1.30 1.56
C ILE A 488 -13.32 1.41 0.15
N LEU A 489 -14.10 2.48 -0.11
CA LEU A 489 -14.67 2.73 -1.44
C LEU A 489 -13.58 3.02 -2.46
N GLN A 490 -12.62 3.89 -2.11
CA GLN A 490 -11.51 4.27 -2.98
C GLN A 490 -10.62 3.08 -3.34
N LEU A 491 -10.27 2.25 -2.36
CA LEU A 491 -9.52 1.01 -2.60
C LEU A 491 -10.28 0.05 -3.52
N GLY A 492 -11.61 0.05 -3.51
CA GLY A 492 -12.40 -0.75 -4.43
C GLY A 492 -12.19 -0.34 -5.90
N PHE A 493 -12.06 0.96 -6.19
CA PHE A 493 -11.68 1.46 -7.53
C PHE A 493 -10.24 1.10 -7.87
N GLU A 494 -9.31 1.38 -6.97
CA GLU A 494 -7.88 1.10 -7.17
C GLU A 494 -7.62 -0.37 -7.48
N LEU A 495 -8.27 -1.27 -6.76
CA LEU A 495 -8.16 -2.72 -6.93
C LEU A 495 -9.02 -3.27 -8.09
N SER A 496 -9.73 -2.42 -8.83
CA SER A 496 -10.64 -2.82 -9.90
C SER A 496 -11.68 -3.87 -9.47
N ILE A 497 -12.16 -3.78 -8.23
CA ILE A 497 -13.18 -4.69 -7.69
C ILE A 497 -14.55 -4.44 -8.32
N TYR A 498 -14.84 -3.17 -8.65
CA TYR A 498 -16.13 -2.78 -9.21
C TYR A 498 -16.20 -3.09 -10.70
N ALA A 499 -17.24 -3.79 -11.12
CA ALA A 499 -17.51 -4.03 -12.54
C ALA A 499 -17.92 -2.71 -13.23
N PRO A 500 -17.76 -2.61 -14.57
CA PRO A 500 -18.09 -1.40 -15.31
C PRO A 500 -19.50 -0.87 -15.06
N GLU A 501 -20.46 -1.75 -14.93
CA GLU A 501 -21.86 -1.45 -14.65
C GLU A 501 -22.12 -0.96 -13.22
N GLU A 502 -21.21 -1.22 -12.27
CA GLU A 502 -21.28 -0.76 -10.88
C GLU A 502 -20.68 0.64 -10.69
N LEU A 503 -19.80 1.08 -11.61
CA LEU A 503 -19.04 2.34 -11.45
C LEU A 503 -19.93 3.57 -11.23
N PRO A 504 -21.07 3.77 -11.94
CA PRO A 504 -21.95 4.89 -11.67
C PRO A 504 -22.38 4.96 -10.20
N GLY A 505 -22.92 3.85 -9.70
CA GLY A 505 -23.41 3.77 -8.34
C GLY A 505 -22.32 3.90 -7.28
N MET A 506 -21.13 3.34 -7.52
CA MET A 506 -20.03 3.42 -6.58
C MET A 506 -19.44 4.84 -6.50
N TYR A 507 -19.35 5.59 -7.61
CA TYR A 507 -18.96 7.00 -7.57
C TYR A 507 -20.03 7.88 -6.91
N TRP A 508 -21.32 7.57 -7.12
CA TRP A 508 -22.38 8.21 -6.36
C TRP A 508 -22.20 7.99 -4.84
N TYR A 509 -21.93 6.75 -4.44
CA TYR A 509 -21.78 6.42 -3.03
C TYR A 509 -20.53 7.09 -2.41
N LEU A 510 -19.44 7.17 -3.17
CA LEU A 510 -18.25 7.92 -2.74
C LEU A 510 -18.58 9.41 -2.51
N SER A 511 -19.31 10.03 -3.43
CA SER A 511 -19.78 11.41 -3.29
C SER A 511 -20.71 11.58 -2.08
N HIS A 512 -21.64 10.64 -1.87
CA HIS A 512 -22.54 10.66 -0.70
C HIS A 512 -21.75 10.66 0.63
N ILE A 513 -20.75 9.80 0.76
CA ILE A 513 -19.88 9.76 1.95
C ILE A 513 -19.00 11.01 2.05
N CYS A 514 -18.50 11.54 0.96
CA CYS A 514 -17.76 12.82 0.96
C CYS A 514 -18.65 13.96 1.44
N SER A 515 -19.88 14.06 0.97
CA SER A 515 -20.86 15.09 1.41
C SER A 515 -21.18 14.97 2.90
N THR A 516 -21.36 13.75 3.41
CA THR A 516 -21.55 13.49 4.85
C THR A 516 -20.35 13.94 5.65
N HIS A 517 -19.12 13.63 5.17
CA HIS A 517 -17.87 14.02 5.82
C HIS A 517 -17.68 15.55 5.80
N LEU A 518 -17.98 16.21 4.70
CA LEU A 518 -17.94 17.67 4.59
C LEU A 518 -18.88 18.33 5.60
N GLY A 519 -20.12 17.85 5.71
CA GLY A 519 -21.08 18.34 6.69
C GLY A 519 -20.61 18.15 8.14
N HIS A 520 -19.87 17.05 8.40
CA HIS A 520 -19.28 16.82 9.71
C HIS A 520 -18.11 17.78 10.00
N ILE A 521 -17.18 17.94 9.07
CA ILE A 521 -16.06 18.89 9.22
C ILE A 521 -16.54 20.32 9.36
N ASP A 522 -17.57 20.73 8.63
CA ASP A 522 -18.14 22.07 8.74
C ASP A 522 -18.74 22.34 10.13
N ARG A 523 -19.36 21.34 10.73
CA ARG A 523 -19.80 21.43 12.15
C ARG A 523 -18.63 21.64 13.10
N ILE A 524 -17.57 20.83 12.97
CA ILE A 524 -16.35 20.98 13.79
C ILE A 524 -15.76 22.38 13.59
N ARG A 525 -15.59 22.82 12.34
CA ARG A 525 -15.04 24.12 11.99
C ARG A 525 -15.88 25.29 12.57
N THR A 526 -17.19 25.19 12.48
CA THR A 526 -18.11 26.20 13.02
C THR A 526 -17.91 26.33 14.53
N PHE A 527 -17.79 25.20 15.23
CA PHE A 527 -17.54 25.19 16.66
C PHE A 527 -16.15 25.76 17.01
N THR A 528 -15.11 25.38 16.29
CA THR A 528 -13.74 25.88 16.48
C THR A 528 -13.64 27.39 16.25
N VAL A 529 -14.27 27.90 15.19
CA VAL A 529 -14.31 29.34 14.88
C VAL A 529 -15.03 30.12 15.97
N ALA A 530 -16.14 29.60 16.49
CA ALA A 530 -16.86 30.28 17.57
C ALA A 530 -16.06 30.28 18.88
N THR A 531 -15.33 29.21 19.18
CA THR A 531 -14.41 29.14 20.33
C THR A 531 -13.25 30.13 20.16
N ALA A 532 -12.67 30.24 18.96
CA ALA A 532 -11.62 31.20 18.65
C ALA A 532 -12.11 32.66 18.86
N LYS A 533 -13.34 32.97 18.46
CA LYS A 533 -13.95 34.32 18.68
C LYS A 533 -14.14 34.61 20.16
N ARG A 534 -14.51 33.63 20.99
CA ARG A 534 -14.59 33.82 22.44
C ARG A 534 -13.20 34.10 23.04
N ASN A 535 -12.19 33.34 22.64
CA ASN A 535 -10.83 33.54 23.13
C ASN A 535 -10.23 34.90 22.72
N LEU A 536 -10.67 35.51 21.62
CA LEU A 536 -10.24 36.88 21.26
C LEU A 536 -10.66 37.91 22.31
N ALA A 537 -11.77 37.73 22.99
CA ALA A 537 -12.17 38.57 24.09
C ALA A 537 -11.23 38.46 25.30
N ASP A 538 -10.72 37.25 25.58
CA ASP A 538 -9.78 36.98 26.64
C ASP A 538 -8.37 37.51 26.30
N LEU A 539 -7.96 37.49 25.02
CA LEU A 539 -6.74 38.15 24.53
C LEU A 539 -6.74 39.65 24.79
N ALA A 540 -7.87 40.30 24.63
CA ALA A 540 -8.03 41.72 24.95
C ALA A 540 -7.78 42.02 26.44
N ALA A 541 -7.98 41.03 27.31
CA ALA A 541 -7.69 41.09 28.73
C ALA A 541 -6.20 40.80 29.09
N LYS A 542 -5.32 40.63 28.10
CA LYS A 542 -3.85 40.36 28.24
C LYS A 542 -3.47 39.14 29.06
N GLN A 543 -4.24 38.08 29.00
CA GLN A 543 -3.87 36.78 29.58
C GLN A 543 -2.88 36.07 28.70
N ARG A 544 -1.70 35.65 29.23
CA ARG A 544 -0.63 34.98 28.50
C ARG A 544 -1.10 33.68 27.83
N ASP A 545 -1.89 32.89 28.52
CA ASP A 545 -2.41 31.61 28.07
C ASP A 545 -3.45 31.75 26.92
N ALA A 546 -4.05 32.93 26.78
CA ALA A 546 -5.00 33.23 25.73
C ALA A 546 -4.36 33.32 24.33
N PHE A 547 -3.10 33.77 24.25
CA PHE A 547 -2.38 33.87 22.99
C PHE A 547 -2.02 32.46 22.44
N GLU A 548 -1.53 31.58 23.29
CA GLU A 548 -1.21 30.21 22.93
C GLU A 548 -2.45 29.44 22.46
N ARG A 549 -3.53 29.51 23.24
CA ARG A 549 -4.83 28.94 22.86
C ARG A 549 -5.36 29.48 21.53
N HIS A 550 -5.19 30.76 21.29
CA HIS A 550 -5.61 31.35 20.01
C HIS A 550 -4.79 30.80 18.84
N THR A 551 -3.49 30.67 19.01
CA THR A 551 -2.61 30.13 17.99
C THR A 551 -2.97 28.69 17.63
N ILE A 552 -3.23 27.84 18.62
CA ILE A 552 -3.68 26.45 18.43
C ILE A 552 -4.99 26.41 17.64
N LEU A 553 -5.98 27.24 18.04
CA LEU A 553 -7.26 27.28 17.35
C LEU A 553 -7.15 27.78 15.89
N GLN A 554 -6.27 28.73 15.61
CA GLN A 554 -6.01 29.17 14.23
C GLN A 554 -5.38 28.04 13.39
N ARG A 555 -4.44 27.27 13.94
CA ARG A 555 -3.87 26.09 13.28
C ARG A 555 -4.96 25.04 12.98
N SER A 556 -5.83 24.76 13.94
CA SER A 556 -6.96 23.84 13.76
C SER A 556 -7.90 24.29 12.64
N ILE A 557 -8.24 25.59 12.58
CA ILE A 557 -9.07 26.15 11.51
C ILE A 557 -8.39 25.95 10.14
N GLN A 558 -7.11 26.27 10.02
CA GLN A 558 -6.36 26.07 8.77
C GLN A 558 -6.32 24.60 8.35
N LEU A 559 -6.12 23.68 9.29
CA LEU A 559 -6.16 22.26 9.03
C LEU A 559 -7.52 21.80 8.52
N LEU A 560 -8.60 22.21 9.17
CA LEU A 560 -9.97 21.88 8.76
C LEU A 560 -10.30 22.45 7.37
N GLU A 561 -9.80 23.63 7.02
CA GLU A 561 -9.94 24.22 5.68
C GLU A 561 -9.19 23.42 4.62
N ARG A 562 -7.97 22.94 4.91
CA ARG A 562 -7.23 22.04 4.02
C ARG A 562 -7.97 20.72 3.80
N MET A 563 -8.45 20.11 4.88
CA MET A 563 -9.22 18.86 4.80
C MET A 563 -10.49 19.07 3.98
N THR A 564 -11.20 20.17 4.21
CA THR A 564 -12.38 20.55 3.42
C THR A 564 -12.04 20.66 1.93
N THR A 565 -10.97 21.36 1.58
CA THR A 565 -10.55 21.54 0.17
C THR A 565 -10.25 20.19 -0.50
N GLN A 566 -9.55 19.29 0.18
CA GLN A 566 -9.25 17.94 -0.34
C GLN A 566 -10.51 17.12 -0.54
N ILE A 567 -11.44 17.12 0.42
CA ILE A 567 -12.67 16.34 0.31
C ILE A 567 -13.59 16.91 -0.78
N VAL A 568 -13.68 18.23 -0.92
CA VAL A 568 -14.41 18.90 -2.02
C VAL A 568 -13.84 18.48 -3.38
N ALA A 569 -12.51 18.39 -3.51
CA ALA A 569 -11.87 17.95 -4.74
C ALA A 569 -12.24 16.50 -5.10
N VAL A 570 -12.25 15.60 -4.11
CA VAL A 570 -12.67 14.21 -4.29
C VAL A 570 -14.16 14.13 -4.63
N ASP A 571 -15.02 14.83 -3.90
CA ASP A 571 -16.46 14.85 -4.10
C ASP A 571 -16.85 15.34 -5.50
N ALA A 572 -16.34 16.50 -5.89
CA ALA A 572 -16.63 17.09 -7.20
C ALA A 572 -16.16 16.16 -8.35
N PHE A 573 -15.01 15.50 -8.20
CA PHE A 573 -14.56 14.55 -9.23
C PHE A 573 -15.40 13.27 -9.26
N ALA A 574 -15.81 12.77 -8.09
CA ALA A 574 -16.74 11.64 -8.01
C ALA A 574 -18.10 11.96 -8.65
N ILE A 575 -18.68 13.14 -8.40
CA ILE A 575 -19.93 13.62 -9.05
C ILE A 575 -19.75 13.65 -10.57
N SER A 576 -18.63 14.16 -11.05
CA SER A 576 -18.37 14.23 -12.49
C SER A 576 -18.30 12.86 -13.15
N LEU A 577 -17.57 11.91 -12.55
CA LEU A 577 -17.47 10.55 -13.04
C LEU A 577 -18.80 9.79 -12.92
N HIS A 578 -19.53 9.98 -11.82
CA HIS A 578 -20.87 9.44 -11.66
C HIS A 578 -21.77 9.86 -12.84
N ALA A 579 -21.89 11.15 -13.09
CA ALA A 579 -22.74 11.67 -14.17
C ALA A 579 -22.28 11.19 -15.55
N LEU A 580 -20.94 11.13 -15.82
CA LEU A 580 -20.40 10.60 -17.05
C LEU A 580 -20.76 9.12 -17.25
N TYR A 581 -20.58 8.30 -16.22
CA TYR A 581 -20.91 6.86 -16.29
C TYR A 581 -22.41 6.61 -16.43
N VAL A 582 -23.25 7.43 -15.80
CA VAL A 582 -24.72 7.37 -16.01
C VAL A 582 -25.08 7.60 -17.47
N LEU A 583 -24.50 8.61 -18.13
CA LEU A 583 -24.73 8.83 -19.57
C LEU A 583 -24.28 7.63 -20.41
N LEU A 584 -23.09 7.10 -20.13
CA LEU A 584 -22.57 5.93 -20.86
C LEU A 584 -23.45 4.68 -20.65
N ALA A 585 -23.97 4.49 -19.44
CA ALA A 585 -24.89 3.38 -19.13
C ALA A 585 -26.24 3.54 -19.84
N ARG A 586 -26.86 4.73 -19.80
CA ARG A 586 -28.14 5.04 -20.48
C ARG A 586 -28.09 4.77 -21.98
N HIS A 587 -26.95 5.08 -22.61
CA HIS A 587 -26.73 4.85 -24.03
C HIS A 587 -26.18 3.45 -24.34
N ARG A 588 -26.05 2.56 -23.34
CA ARG A 588 -25.59 1.17 -23.49
C ARG A 588 -24.23 1.03 -24.18
N VAL A 589 -23.32 2.01 -23.93
CA VAL A 589 -21.98 1.98 -24.50
C VAL A 589 -20.93 1.47 -23.51
N LEU A 590 -21.32 1.21 -22.27
CA LEU A 590 -20.42 0.57 -21.29
C LEU A 590 -20.17 -0.89 -21.70
N PRO A 591 -18.92 -1.36 -21.61
CA PRO A 591 -18.64 -2.77 -21.80
C PRO A 591 -19.32 -3.59 -20.69
N THR A 592 -20.09 -4.58 -21.09
CA THR A 592 -20.69 -5.55 -20.16
C THR A 592 -19.70 -6.66 -19.85
N THR A 593 -19.60 -7.05 -18.60
CA THR A 593 -18.82 -8.23 -18.22
C THR A 593 -19.51 -9.48 -18.71
N SER A 594 -18.80 -10.28 -19.52
CA SER A 594 -19.32 -11.54 -20.09
C SER A 594 -19.27 -12.73 -19.12
N SER A 595 -19.13 -12.48 -17.81
CA SER A 595 -19.09 -13.55 -16.82
C SER A 595 -20.48 -14.18 -16.64
N PRO A 596 -20.64 -15.50 -16.72
CA PRO A 596 -21.87 -16.18 -16.35
C PRO A 596 -22.06 -16.07 -14.86
N GLN A 597 -22.96 -15.19 -14.42
CA GLN A 597 -22.90 -14.69 -13.07
C GLN A 597 -23.85 -15.31 -12.11
N ALA A 598 -23.30 -15.63 -10.92
CA ALA A 598 -24.05 -15.87 -9.72
C ALA A 598 -24.90 -14.65 -9.28
N TYR A 599 -24.59 -13.44 -9.78
CA TYR A 599 -25.22 -12.18 -9.36
C TYR A 599 -25.88 -11.47 -10.55
N SER A 600 -27.04 -11.96 -10.91
CA SER A 600 -27.79 -11.40 -12.05
C SER A 600 -28.59 -10.14 -11.71
N SER A 601 -28.81 -9.81 -10.43
CA SER A 601 -29.57 -8.63 -10.01
C SER A 601 -28.69 -7.54 -9.43
N ASP A 602 -28.93 -6.30 -9.84
CA ASP A 602 -28.21 -5.11 -9.33
C ASP A 602 -28.41 -4.95 -7.82
N ARG A 603 -29.56 -5.36 -7.30
CA ARG A 603 -29.84 -5.34 -5.85
C ARG A 603 -28.89 -6.26 -5.08
N LEU A 604 -28.67 -7.49 -5.57
CA LEU A 604 -27.75 -8.43 -4.91
C LEU A 604 -26.30 -7.94 -4.97
N ARG A 605 -25.90 -7.34 -6.10
CA ARG A 605 -24.56 -6.70 -6.20
C ARG A 605 -24.40 -5.60 -5.17
N TYR A 606 -25.36 -4.71 -5.06
CA TYR A 606 -25.37 -3.65 -4.07
C TYR A 606 -25.25 -4.21 -2.65
N GLU A 607 -26.06 -5.18 -2.27
CA GLU A 607 -26.06 -5.81 -0.96
C GLU A 607 -24.69 -6.42 -0.62
N ILE A 608 -24.03 -7.05 -1.60
CA ILE A 608 -22.69 -7.62 -1.44
C ILE A 608 -21.64 -6.51 -1.25
N ARG A 609 -21.67 -5.46 -2.10
CA ARG A 609 -20.72 -4.35 -1.98
C ARG A 609 -20.88 -3.59 -0.68
N MET A 610 -22.09 -3.50 -0.16
CA MET A 610 -22.39 -2.81 1.09
C MET A 610 -22.27 -3.71 2.33
N LYS A 611 -22.00 -5.02 2.16
CA LYS A 611 -21.85 -5.94 3.29
C LYS A 611 -20.86 -5.46 4.37
N PRO A 612 -19.70 -4.87 4.07
CA PRO A 612 -18.80 -4.34 5.10
C PRO A 612 -19.43 -3.24 5.97
N PHE A 613 -20.45 -2.56 5.46
CA PHE A 613 -21.09 -1.41 6.10
C PHE A 613 -22.41 -1.73 6.80
N LEU A 614 -22.88 -2.99 6.71
CA LEU A 614 -24.15 -3.41 7.35
C LEU A 614 -24.09 -3.43 8.88
N GLN A 615 -22.89 -3.44 9.44
CA GLN A 615 -22.69 -3.57 10.89
C GLN A 615 -22.43 -2.25 11.59
N ILE A 616 -22.38 -1.15 10.83
CA ILE A 616 -22.20 0.19 11.41
C ILE A 616 -23.54 0.89 11.57
N THR A 617 -23.65 1.70 12.61
CA THR A 617 -24.88 2.49 12.91
C THR A 617 -24.92 3.78 12.14
N LEU A 618 -23.82 4.49 12.02
CA LEU A 618 -23.70 5.79 11.32
C LEU A 618 -22.46 5.83 10.42
N PRO A 619 -22.55 6.39 9.19
CA PRO A 619 -23.81 6.84 8.56
C PRO A 619 -24.71 5.64 8.23
N GLU A 620 -26.00 5.82 8.33
CA GLU A 620 -26.95 4.77 7.93
C GLU A 620 -26.73 4.35 6.49
N LEU A 621 -26.81 3.04 6.25
CA LEU A 621 -26.72 2.48 4.91
C LEU A 621 -27.91 2.93 4.09
N VAL A 622 -27.68 3.55 2.94
CA VAL A 622 -28.76 3.98 2.05
C VAL A 622 -29.54 2.77 1.56
N PRO A 623 -30.87 2.74 1.67
CA PRO A 623 -31.67 1.63 1.14
C PRO A 623 -31.50 1.47 -0.37
N TYR A 624 -31.53 0.21 -0.87
CA TYR A 624 -31.30 -0.03 -2.29
C TYR A 624 -32.19 0.79 -3.24
N ASP A 625 -33.46 0.94 -2.92
CA ASP A 625 -34.40 1.63 -3.80
C ASP A 625 -34.12 3.16 -3.88
N GLU A 626 -33.61 3.73 -2.81
CA GLU A 626 -33.13 5.12 -2.78
C GLU A 626 -31.80 5.25 -3.51
N TYR A 627 -30.83 4.39 -3.18
CA TYR A 627 -29.56 4.30 -3.89
C TYR A 627 -29.74 4.16 -5.39
N HIS A 628 -30.63 3.26 -5.83
CA HIS A 628 -30.83 3.00 -7.26
C HIS A 628 -31.37 4.25 -7.99
N ARG A 629 -32.36 4.94 -7.42
CA ARG A 629 -32.92 6.18 -8.01
C ARG A 629 -31.86 7.27 -8.16
N GLU A 630 -31.08 7.49 -7.10
CA GLU A 630 -30.04 8.50 -7.07
C GLU A 630 -28.84 8.12 -7.96
N ALA A 631 -28.42 6.86 -7.95
CA ALA A 631 -27.29 6.37 -8.72
C ALA A 631 -27.52 6.41 -10.23
N VAL A 632 -28.76 6.24 -10.70
CA VAL A 632 -29.10 6.34 -12.16
C VAL A 632 -29.59 7.75 -12.55
N LEU A 633 -29.72 8.68 -11.61
CA LEU A 633 -30.27 10.03 -11.82
C LEU A 633 -31.66 9.96 -12.46
N GLU A 634 -32.55 9.14 -11.89
CA GLU A 634 -33.89 8.94 -12.42
C GLU A 634 -34.64 10.25 -12.53
N GLY A 635 -35.18 10.53 -13.70
CA GLY A 635 -35.92 11.78 -13.98
C GLY A 635 -35.08 12.91 -14.58
N ASP A 636 -33.77 12.89 -14.50
CA ASP A 636 -32.91 13.89 -15.12
C ASP A 636 -32.74 13.64 -16.62
N SER A 637 -32.86 14.68 -17.44
CA SER A 637 -32.51 14.57 -18.86
C SER A 637 -31.00 14.46 -19.10
N ASP A 638 -30.60 13.90 -20.24
CA ASP A 638 -29.19 13.77 -20.60
C ASP A 638 -28.47 15.12 -20.65
N ASP A 639 -29.15 16.19 -21.02
CA ASP A 639 -28.59 17.55 -21.00
C ASP A 639 -28.28 18.02 -19.58
N ILE A 640 -29.16 17.75 -18.63
CA ILE A 640 -28.97 18.08 -17.20
C ILE A 640 -27.80 17.27 -16.64
N VAL A 641 -27.75 15.99 -16.93
CA VAL A 641 -26.66 15.10 -16.46
C VAL A 641 -25.31 15.52 -17.06
N LEU A 642 -25.31 15.91 -18.34
CA LEU A 642 -24.11 16.40 -19.02
C LEU A 642 -23.62 17.74 -18.43
N GLU A 643 -24.54 18.66 -18.12
CA GLU A 643 -24.20 19.93 -17.49
C GLU A 643 -23.65 19.70 -16.10
N ARG A 644 -24.27 18.79 -15.32
CA ARG A 644 -23.77 18.36 -13.99
C ARG A 644 -22.34 17.79 -14.10
N ALA A 645 -22.06 16.92 -15.05
CA ALA A 645 -20.73 16.38 -15.25
C ALA A 645 -19.69 17.47 -15.57
N ALA A 646 -20.04 18.40 -16.48
CA ALA A 646 -19.16 19.48 -16.93
C ALA A 646 -18.90 20.51 -15.81
N LYS A 647 -19.90 20.86 -15.02
CA LYS A 647 -19.75 21.74 -13.86
C LYS A 647 -18.87 21.11 -12.80
N ALA A 648 -19.17 19.87 -12.43
CA ALA A 648 -18.45 19.15 -11.38
C ALA A 648 -16.96 18.96 -11.72
N ILE A 649 -16.61 18.65 -12.99
CA ILE A 649 -15.20 18.51 -13.37
C ILE A 649 -14.44 19.83 -13.33
N SER A 650 -15.12 20.94 -13.60
CA SER A 650 -14.52 22.29 -13.47
C SER A 650 -14.26 22.63 -12.00
N GLU A 651 -15.18 22.29 -11.11
CA GLU A 651 -15.05 22.47 -9.66
C GLU A 651 -13.94 21.58 -9.11
N ALA A 652 -13.88 20.32 -9.52
CA ALA A 652 -12.83 19.38 -9.14
C ALA A 652 -11.43 19.94 -9.49
N ARG A 653 -11.25 20.41 -10.71
CA ARG A 653 -9.96 20.99 -11.13
C ARG A 653 -9.52 22.15 -10.26
N LYS A 654 -10.44 23.10 -9.99
CA LYS A 654 -10.15 24.24 -9.11
C LYS A 654 -9.79 23.80 -7.69
N ALA A 655 -10.50 22.82 -7.16
CA ALA A 655 -10.24 22.30 -5.82
C ALA A 655 -8.90 21.57 -5.75
N TRP A 656 -8.50 20.80 -6.78
CA TRP A 656 -7.19 20.18 -6.85
C TRP A 656 -6.05 21.20 -7.02
N GLU A 657 -6.27 22.25 -7.81
CA GLU A 657 -5.33 23.40 -7.91
C GLU A 657 -5.13 24.08 -6.55
N ALA A 658 -6.21 24.31 -5.81
CA ALA A 658 -6.15 24.87 -4.46
C ALA A 658 -5.45 23.92 -3.48
N THR A 659 -5.73 22.61 -3.56
CA THR A 659 -5.03 21.59 -2.76
C THR A 659 -3.53 21.61 -3.01
N LEU A 660 -3.10 21.67 -4.28
CA LEU A 660 -1.70 21.75 -4.64
C LEU A 660 -1.04 23.03 -4.14
N ALA A 661 -1.75 24.16 -4.21
CA ALA A 661 -1.26 25.46 -3.72
C ALA A 661 -1.10 25.50 -2.19
N ASN A 662 -1.96 24.79 -1.46
CA ASN A 662 -1.88 24.70 0.00
C ASN A 662 -0.69 23.86 0.48
N GLY A 663 -0.08 23.04 -0.38
CA GLY A 663 1.06 22.16 -0.06
C GLY A 663 0.66 20.91 0.73
N ALA A 664 1.61 19.98 0.86
CA ALA A 664 1.41 18.70 1.54
C ALA A 664 1.38 18.88 3.07
N PHE A 665 2.34 19.63 3.59
CA PHE A 665 2.59 19.76 5.03
C PHE A 665 2.07 21.07 5.63
N MET A 666 1.74 21.00 6.90
CA MET A 666 1.57 22.21 7.73
C MET A 666 2.96 22.66 8.17
N HIS A 667 3.40 23.83 7.67
CA HIS A 667 4.67 24.40 8.08
C HIS A 667 4.50 25.23 9.35
N ASP A 668 5.34 25.00 10.34
CA ASP A 668 5.60 25.97 11.38
C ASP A 668 6.42 27.12 10.78
N SER A 669 6.09 28.34 11.13
CA SER A 669 6.58 29.57 10.48
C SER A 669 8.10 29.75 10.46
N ASP A 670 8.86 28.91 11.15
CA ASP A 670 10.31 29.02 11.34
C ASP A 670 11.17 27.94 10.66
N GLU A 671 10.58 26.90 10.08
CA GLU A 671 11.34 25.81 9.43
C GLU A 671 11.27 25.85 7.92
N LYS A 672 12.33 26.34 7.29
CA LYS A 672 12.49 26.40 5.82
C LYS A 672 13.10 25.13 5.19
N ASP A 673 13.75 24.28 5.98
CA ASP A 673 14.42 23.07 5.47
C ASP A 673 13.72 21.81 6.01
N SER A 674 12.82 21.25 5.22
CA SER A 674 12.14 19.99 5.56
C SER A 674 12.86 18.80 4.93
N PRO A 675 13.27 17.76 5.70
CA PRO A 675 13.79 16.51 5.15
C PRO A 675 12.74 15.71 4.34
N ALA A 676 11.49 16.13 4.34
CA ALA A 676 10.40 15.49 3.62
C ALA A 676 10.27 15.89 2.13
N LEU A 677 11.29 16.53 1.53
CA LEU A 677 11.21 17.01 0.13
C LEU A 677 10.85 15.91 -0.87
N ALA A 678 11.40 14.71 -0.72
CA ALA A 678 11.11 13.59 -1.62
C ALA A 678 9.64 13.15 -1.52
N ILE A 679 9.08 13.08 -0.32
CA ILE A 679 7.67 12.73 -0.09
C ILE A 679 6.75 13.86 -0.55
N GLU A 680 7.14 15.11 -0.35
CA GLU A 680 6.39 16.26 -0.87
C GLU A 680 6.32 16.25 -2.39
N GLU A 681 7.40 15.91 -3.07
CA GLU A 681 7.42 15.77 -4.53
C GLU A 681 6.57 14.58 -5.01
N ASP A 682 6.55 13.47 -4.30
CA ASP A 682 5.66 12.35 -4.59
C ASP A 682 4.19 12.73 -4.41
N TRP A 683 3.86 13.40 -3.31
CA TRP A 683 2.51 13.92 -3.07
C TRP A 683 2.09 14.92 -4.17
N LYS A 684 2.94 15.87 -4.53
CA LYS A 684 2.68 16.82 -5.65
C LYS A 684 2.48 16.08 -6.97
N ARG A 685 3.23 14.99 -7.20
CA ARG A 685 3.09 14.16 -8.39
C ARG A 685 1.73 13.48 -8.42
N ASP A 686 1.28 12.91 -7.30
CA ASP A 686 -0.02 12.25 -7.20
C ASP A 686 -1.18 13.23 -7.45
N ILE A 687 -1.10 14.45 -6.90
CA ILE A 687 -2.09 15.50 -7.18
C ILE A 687 -2.07 15.90 -8.67
N LYS A 688 -0.89 16.09 -9.28
CA LYS A 688 -0.77 16.40 -10.70
C LYS A 688 -1.30 15.27 -11.60
N ASP A 689 -1.09 14.01 -11.21
CA ASP A 689 -1.62 12.85 -11.95
C ASP A 689 -3.15 12.80 -11.84
N THR A 690 -3.73 13.13 -10.66
CA THR A 690 -5.18 13.29 -10.50
C THR A 690 -5.71 14.45 -11.36
N MET A 691 -5.01 15.57 -11.45
CA MET A 691 -5.39 16.67 -12.35
C MET A 691 -5.35 16.26 -13.82
N ARG A 692 -4.40 15.41 -14.23
CA ARG A 692 -4.39 14.81 -15.58
C ARG A 692 -5.59 13.89 -15.80
N ALA A 693 -5.99 13.13 -14.79
CA ALA A 693 -7.21 12.33 -14.83
C ALA A 693 -8.46 13.20 -15.03
N CYS A 694 -8.53 14.36 -14.35
CA CYS A 694 -9.61 15.34 -14.57
C CYS A 694 -9.63 15.87 -16.02
N ILE A 695 -8.47 16.10 -16.63
CA ILE A 695 -8.38 16.50 -18.06
C ILE A 695 -8.93 15.37 -18.94
N GLY A 696 -8.54 14.12 -18.68
CA GLY A 696 -9.06 12.96 -19.38
C GLY A 696 -10.59 12.85 -19.29
N ALA A 697 -11.16 13.04 -18.10
CA ALA A 697 -12.60 13.06 -17.88
C ALA A 697 -13.27 14.21 -18.64
N SER A 698 -12.68 15.41 -18.66
CA SER A 698 -13.19 16.54 -19.43
C SER A 698 -13.26 16.23 -20.92
N ILE A 699 -12.24 15.57 -21.47
CA ILE A 699 -12.19 15.15 -22.88
C ILE A 699 -13.30 14.11 -23.16
N ALA A 700 -13.48 13.15 -22.25
CA ALA A 700 -14.54 12.15 -22.35
C ALA A 700 -15.93 12.79 -22.36
N ILE A 701 -16.20 13.71 -21.44
CA ILE A 701 -17.46 14.47 -21.34
C ILE A 701 -17.73 15.24 -22.64
N GLU A 702 -16.74 15.98 -23.18
CA GLU A 702 -16.92 16.72 -24.43
C GLU A 702 -17.13 15.79 -25.65
N THR A 703 -16.51 14.60 -25.63
CA THR A 703 -16.71 13.60 -26.68
C THR A 703 -18.15 13.05 -26.64
N VAL A 704 -18.66 12.73 -25.46
CA VAL A 704 -20.06 12.30 -25.26
C VAL A 704 -21.02 13.39 -25.70
N LYS A 705 -20.77 14.64 -25.29
CA LYS A 705 -21.59 15.82 -25.69
C LYS A 705 -21.68 15.99 -27.20
N LYS A 706 -20.56 15.86 -27.92
CA LYS A 706 -20.53 15.95 -29.38
C LYS A 706 -21.33 14.80 -30.03
N ALA A 707 -21.22 13.59 -29.52
CA ALA A 707 -21.93 12.44 -30.03
C ALA A 707 -23.47 12.54 -29.82
N LEU A 708 -23.88 13.01 -28.62
CA LEU A 708 -25.30 13.24 -28.33
C LEU A 708 -25.91 14.33 -29.22
N LYS A 709 -25.20 15.43 -29.45
CA LYS A 709 -25.61 16.50 -30.35
C LYS A 709 -25.70 16.01 -31.80
N ALA A 710 -24.75 15.21 -32.25
CA ALA A 710 -24.77 14.60 -33.58
C ALA A 710 -26.00 13.68 -33.75
N GLN A 711 -26.30 12.85 -32.75
CA GLN A 711 -27.48 11.98 -32.75
C GLN A 711 -28.79 12.78 -32.77
N ALA A 712 -28.89 13.84 -31.96
CA ALA A 712 -30.07 14.70 -31.96
C ALA A 712 -30.29 15.40 -33.30
N ASN A 713 -29.22 15.83 -33.99
CA ASN A 713 -29.29 16.45 -35.32
C ASN A 713 -29.66 15.42 -36.40
N SER A 714 -29.19 14.19 -36.30
CA SER A 714 -29.56 13.10 -37.22
C SER A 714 -31.02 12.71 -37.06
N ARG A 715 -31.52 12.62 -35.82
CA ARG A 715 -32.96 12.35 -35.56
C ARG A 715 -33.89 13.43 -36.11
N LYS A 716 -33.46 14.70 -36.12
CA LYS A 716 -34.24 15.80 -36.75
C LYS A 716 -34.26 15.74 -38.27
N ARG A 717 -33.31 15.05 -38.91
CA ARG A 717 -33.25 14.92 -40.38
C ARG A 717 -33.96 13.69 -40.93
N GLU A 718 -34.06 12.64 -40.10
CA GLU A 718 -34.67 11.34 -40.49
C GLU A 718 -35.91 11.11 -39.63
N GLU A 719 -37.09 11.55 -40.12
CA GLU A 719 -38.37 11.36 -39.43
C GLU A 719 -38.86 9.90 -39.36
N LEU A 720 -38.07 8.93 -39.80
CA LEU A 720 -38.54 7.55 -39.96
C LEU A 720 -37.47 6.46 -39.81
N GLN A 721 -36.75 6.37 -38.69
CA GLN A 721 -36.24 5.04 -38.26
C GLN A 721 -35.76 5.05 -36.84
N ALA A 722 -36.37 4.20 -36.02
CA ALA A 722 -36.07 4.01 -34.60
C ALA A 722 -34.65 3.45 -34.36
N THR A 723 -34.07 3.86 -33.22
CA THR A 723 -32.92 3.21 -32.56
C THR A 723 -31.57 3.21 -33.29
N GLN A 724 -31.04 4.37 -33.66
CA GLN A 724 -29.60 4.46 -33.81
C GLN A 724 -28.94 4.66 -32.42
N SER A 725 -28.15 3.67 -31.99
CA SER A 725 -27.29 3.76 -30.82
C SER A 725 -26.27 4.89 -30.99
N VAL A 726 -25.88 5.54 -29.92
CA VAL A 726 -24.81 6.54 -29.96
C VAL A 726 -23.51 5.89 -30.45
N ASN A 727 -22.92 6.46 -31.51
CA ASN A 727 -21.73 5.88 -32.16
C ASN A 727 -20.44 6.20 -31.35
N LEU A 728 -20.31 5.57 -30.18
CA LEU A 728 -19.20 5.71 -29.29
C LEU A 728 -18.55 4.36 -28.96
N ARG A 729 -17.24 4.34 -28.87
CA ARG A 729 -16.47 3.24 -28.32
C ARG A 729 -15.90 3.68 -26.96
N VAL A 730 -16.21 2.89 -25.93
CA VAL A 730 -15.74 3.12 -24.57
C VAL A 730 -14.77 2.02 -24.16
N THR A 731 -13.64 2.40 -23.63
CA THR A 731 -12.66 1.48 -23.05
C THR A 731 -12.44 1.90 -21.60
N ILE A 732 -12.65 0.96 -20.67
CA ILE A 732 -12.34 1.17 -19.27
C ILE A 732 -10.90 0.74 -19.03
N PRO A 733 -10.07 1.58 -18.43
CA PRO A 733 -8.69 1.22 -18.12
C PRO A 733 -8.65 -0.04 -17.26
N LYS A 734 -7.72 -0.94 -17.56
CA LYS A 734 -7.46 -2.14 -16.75
C LYS A 734 -6.13 -1.98 -16.03
N VAL A 735 -6.04 -2.52 -14.84
CA VAL A 735 -4.75 -2.67 -14.15
C VAL A 735 -3.86 -3.58 -14.98
N GLY A 736 -2.73 -3.06 -15.45
CA GLY A 736 -1.75 -3.81 -16.22
C GLY A 736 -0.54 -4.18 -15.36
N SER A 737 0.10 -5.32 -15.67
CA SER A 737 1.28 -5.81 -14.94
C SER A 737 2.50 -4.87 -15.00
N LYS A 738 2.56 -3.99 -16.00
CA LYS A 738 3.60 -2.95 -16.17
C LYS A 738 3.08 -1.54 -15.89
N ALA A 739 1.76 -1.38 -15.72
CA ALA A 739 1.17 -0.09 -15.42
C ALA A 739 1.28 0.18 -13.93
N ARG A 740 1.43 1.44 -13.60
CA ARG A 740 1.18 1.94 -12.24
C ARG A 740 -0.20 1.41 -11.80
N TRP A 741 -0.34 1.12 -10.51
CA TRP A 741 -1.62 0.76 -9.93
C TRP A 741 -2.68 1.75 -10.37
N HIS A 742 -3.90 1.25 -10.61
CA HIS A 742 -5.02 2.12 -10.91
C HIS A 742 -5.21 3.10 -9.78
N ASP A 743 -5.33 4.35 -10.14
CA ASP A 743 -5.85 5.34 -9.22
C ASP A 743 -7.32 5.07 -8.90
N TRP A 744 -7.83 5.69 -7.84
CA TRP A 744 -9.25 5.73 -7.51
C TRP A 744 -10.12 6.26 -8.66
N TRP A 745 -9.47 6.85 -9.65
CA TRP A 745 -10.09 7.55 -10.76
C TRP A 745 -10.05 6.67 -12.01
N VAL A 746 -11.10 5.86 -12.14
CA VAL A 746 -11.31 5.05 -13.34
C VAL A 746 -11.93 5.95 -14.41
N VAL A 747 -11.10 6.63 -15.19
CA VAL A 747 -11.57 7.55 -16.24
C VAL A 747 -11.77 6.77 -17.53
N PRO A 748 -13.01 6.71 -18.10
CA PRO A 748 -13.26 5.98 -19.33
C PRO A 748 -12.59 6.70 -20.51
N GLN A 749 -11.98 5.91 -21.39
CA GLN A 749 -11.51 6.40 -22.68
C GLN A 749 -12.66 6.31 -23.68
N VAL A 750 -13.14 7.47 -24.13
CA VAL A 750 -14.28 7.57 -25.05
C VAL A 750 -13.79 8.07 -26.41
N SER A 751 -14.11 7.34 -27.46
CA SER A 751 -13.76 7.73 -28.84
C SER A 751 -14.98 7.49 -29.76
N PRO A 752 -15.11 8.23 -30.89
CA PRO A 752 -16.08 7.90 -31.90
C PRO A 752 -15.84 6.48 -32.44
N ALA A 753 -16.88 5.67 -32.55
CA ALA A 753 -16.75 4.38 -33.21
C ALA A 753 -16.47 4.61 -34.70
N THR A 754 -15.32 4.18 -35.17
CA THR A 754 -15.01 4.18 -36.60
C THR A 754 -15.98 3.19 -37.30
N THR A 755 -16.81 3.68 -38.18
CA THR A 755 -17.55 2.81 -39.11
C THR A 755 -16.52 1.95 -39.86
N PRO A 756 -16.61 0.61 -39.83
CA PRO A 756 -15.75 -0.20 -40.66
C PRO A 756 -15.98 0.24 -42.12
N GLY A 757 -14.94 0.78 -42.74
CA GLY A 757 -15.01 1.10 -44.16
C GLY A 757 -15.44 -0.16 -44.95
N PRO A 758 -16.17 -0.01 -46.04
CA PRO A 758 -16.58 -1.14 -46.84
C PRO A 758 -15.33 -1.97 -47.15
N SER A 759 -15.35 -3.25 -46.76
CA SER A 759 -14.31 -4.21 -47.10
C SER A 759 -14.15 -4.18 -48.61
N LYS A 760 -13.02 -3.72 -49.10
CA LYS A 760 -12.63 -3.94 -50.48
C LYS A 760 -12.47 -5.45 -50.63
N THR A 761 -13.53 -6.07 -51.14
CA THR A 761 -13.50 -7.40 -51.73
C THR A 761 -12.61 -7.44 -52.95
#